data_563f793cb82b5fbe7e76c5ef0628332b
#
_entry.id   563f793cb82b5fbe7e76c5ef0628332b
#
_cell.length_a   1.000
_cell.length_b   1.000
_cell.length_c   1.000
_cell.angle_alpha   90.00
_cell.angle_beta   90.00
_cell.angle_gamma   90.00
#
_symmetry.space_group_name_H-M   'P 1'
#
loop_
_entity.id
_entity.type
_entity.pdbx_description
1 polymer ?
#
loop_
_entity_poly.entity_id
_entity_poly.type
_entity_poly.pdbx_seq_one_letter_code
_entity_poly.pdbx_strand_id
1 'polypeptide(L)'
;MAKKTKKQPTKKKQVDASNVIGLHSEVVEQPITQTLETNYMPYAMSTNVSRAFPEIDGFKPSHRKLLYTMYKMGLLNGARQKSANIVGQTMKLNPHGDAAIYETMVRLATGNEALLTPFVESKGNFGKYYSGDLSYAASRYTEAKLSPICAEIFKDIDKDPVDFMDSYDGAMKEPRLLPTTFPNILVSANKGIGVAMASDICGFNLNEVCTATMHYLSDPACDLHEYLLAPDFSTGGEIIYRREEMDKIYETGLGSFQIRSRWRYLPEERIIEVYEIPYTTKTDVIIDRVIKLSKEGKVREITDIRDETDLSGLRIAIDIKRGVDPEKLMAKLFQLTTLQDSFSCNFNVLVDGYPRVMGVREILHEWVAWRMESTRRRITFDLQKKSDRLHLLHGLEAILLDIDKAIKIIRETKLEVEVVPNLMKGFGIDQTQAEFVAEIKLRNINEEYILNRTKDIEKLEGEIAELTATLASEKKIKGVIRDELAAVNKKYVTPRKTGLVSPEEVVEVSLEPEVEEYPVTIMVSRHGYLKKMTERVLSRAQTLKYKDDDEPFIEFPSQNTHELLVFTDKQQCYKCKVSQFEDTKAAQLGSYLGTDLEMDADENVIWVLDPEDYKADALYVFENGRAVRVALSGYATKTNRKKLKNAIYGGSKLLYAQVLKEDRDIALATNDQRLVNFNTSLLATKTTNSTQGVQAITKKSGRVVSAVGQVEEFVGADAYVEKFRAERLPSAGGSLKEEDMKTLFDLDA
;
A
#
# COMPACT_ATOMS: atom_id res chain seq x y z
N MET A 1 54.92 40.92 20.21
CA MET A 1 53.69 41.65 20.59
C MET A 1 53.00 42.18 19.31
N ALA A 2 51.99 41.52 18.78
CA ALA A 2 51.27 41.97 17.61
C ALA A 2 49.86 42.38 18.06
N LYS A 3 49.51 43.66 17.88
CA LYS A 3 48.20 44.24 18.25
C LYS A 3 47.12 43.70 17.33
N LYS A 4 46.10 43.02 17.91
CA LYS A 4 44.86 42.68 17.25
C LYS A 4 44.01 43.94 17.05
N THR A 5 43.87 44.41 15.81
CA THR A 5 42.94 45.45 15.40
C THR A 5 41.52 44.90 15.44
N LYS A 6 40.66 45.42 16.31
CA LYS A 6 39.24 45.19 16.34
C LYS A 6 38.58 45.75 15.06
N LYS A 7 38.02 44.89 14.22
CA LYS A 7 37.11 45.30 13.14
C LYS A 7 35.85 45.91 13.76
N GLN A 8 35.59 47.16 13.41
CA GLN A 8 34.31 47.82 13.70
C GLN A 8 33.16 47.10 12.93
N PRO A 9 31.96 46.96 13.51
CA PRO A 9 30.81 46.39 12.81
C PRO A 9 30.37 47.32 11.68
N THR A 10 30.37 46.82 10.47
CA THR A 10 29.83 47.49 9.28
C THR A 10 28.35 47.84 9.54
N LYS A 11 28.03 49.13 9.54
CA LYS A 11 26.62 49.61 9.56
C LYS A 11 25.89 48.94 8.43
N LYS A 12 24.87 48.13 8.77
CA LYS A 12 23.88 47.63 7.77
C LYS A 12 23.27 48.83 7.08
N LYS A 13 23.35 48.87 5.74
CA LYS A 13 22.62 49.87 4.93
C LYS A 13 21.13 49.71 5.28
N GLN A 14 20.55 50.75 5.81
CA GLN A 14 19.10 50.83 5.93
C GLN A 14 18.54 50.80 4.50
N VAL A 15 17.70 49.80 4.23
CA VAL A 15 16.96 49.73 2.98
C VAL A 15 15.89 50.85 3.05
N ASP A 16 15.83 51.69 2.00
CA ASP A 16 14.77 52.66 1.89
C ASP A 16 13.41 51.92 1.70
N ALA A 17 12.62 51.97 2.73
CA ALA A 17 11.40 51.22 2.86
C ALA A 17 10.15 52.01 2.50
N SER A 18 10.29 53.21 1.95
CA SER A 18 9.16 54.09 1.61
C SER A 18 8.12 53.48 0.63
N ASN A 19 8.52 52.45 -0.12
CA ASN A 19 7.66 51.73 -1.08
C ASN A 19 7.32 50.28 -0.67
N VAL A 20 7.59 49.87 0.56
CA VAL A 20 7.25 48.52 1.04
C VAL A 20 5.95 48.54 1.81
N ILE A 21 4.91 47.98 1.23
CA ILE A 21 3.60 47.84 1.86
C ILE A 21 3.77 46.96 3.13
N GLY A 22 3.28 47.44 4.27
CA GLY A 22 3.31 46.73 5.54
C GLY A 22 4.48 47.05 6.45
N LEU A 23 5.40 47.96 6.13
CA LEU A 23 6.54 48.35 6.98
C LEU A 23 6.15 49.05 8.29
N HIS A 24 4.92 49.58 8.34
CA HIS A 24 4.31 50.21 9.51
C HIS A 24 3.21 49.34 10.14
N SER A 25 3.12 48.10 9.74
CA SER A 25 2.16 47.16 10.33
C SER A 25 2.57 46.82 11.77
N GLU A 26 1.60 46.81 12.65
CA GLU A 26 1.79 46.34 14.02
C GLU A 26 2.06 44.87 14.02
N VAL A 27 3.14 44.46 14.69
CA VAL A 27 3.45 43.03 14.88
C VAL A 27 2.61 42.49 16.00
N VAL A 28 1.63 41.68 15.67
CA VAL A 28 0.78 41.01 16.67
C VAL A 28 1.35 39.60 16.91
N GLU A 29 1.57 39.27 18.18
CA GLU A 29 1.91 37.90 18.57
C GLU A 29 0.65 37.04 18.48
N GLN A 30 0.73 35.98 17.65
CA GLN A 30 -0.37 35.04 17.48
C GLN A 30 0.16 33.62 17.74
N PRO A 31 -0.48 32.85 18.65
CA PRO A 31 -0.15 31.43 18.83
C PRO A 31 -0.24 30.65 17.53
N ILE A 32 0.69 29.73 17.29
CA ILE A 32 0.68 28.87 16.10
C ILE A 32 -0.63 28.06 15.99
N THR A 33 -1.22 27.66 17.08
CA THR A 33 -2.52 26.98 17.14
C THR A 33 -3.62 27.82 16.54
N GLN A 34 -3.69 29.13 16.86
CA GLN A 34 -4.68 30.05 16.31
C GLN A 34 -4.46 30.26 14.80
N THR A 35 -3.20 30.34 14.36
CA THR A 35 -2.88 30.44 12.93
C THR A 35 -3.31 29.17 12.17
N LEU A 36 -3.09 27.98 12.77
CA LEU A 36 -3.55 26.71 12.20
C LEU A 36 -5.08 26.65 12.12
N GLU A 37 -5.78 27.03 13.17
CA GLU A 37 -7.26 27.03 13.21
C GLU A 37 -7.87 28.00 12.20
N THR A 38 -7.34 29.24 12.11
CA THR A 38 -7.96 30.29 11.30
C THR A 38 -7.57 30.25 9.82
N ASN A 39 -6.36 29.77 9.49
CA ASN A 39 -5.84 29.81 8.12
C ASN A 39 -5.64 28.44 7.52
N TYR A 40 -5.04 27.49 8.26
CA TYR A 40 -4.69 26.19 7.71
C TYR A 40 -5.89 25.21 7.69
N MET A 41 -6.67 25.17 8.75
CA MET A 41 -7.84 24.27 8.85
C MET A 41 -8.90 24.58 7.78
N PRO A 42 -9.30 25.83 7.52
CA PRO A 42 -10.23 26.15 6.43
C PRO A 42 -9.68 25.77 5.07
N TYR A 43 -8.38 25.99 4.83
CA TYR A 43 -7.73 25.56 3.59
C TYR A 43 -7.73 24.02 3.45
N ALA A 44 -7.34 23.31 4.51
CA ALA A 44 -7.32 21.84 4.52
C ALA A 44 -8.73 21.27 4.28
N MET A 45 -9.74 21.80 4.99
CA MET A 45 -11.13 21.37 4.82
C MET A 45 -11.64 21.66 3.41
N SER A 46 -11.39 22.86 2.90
CA SER A 46 -11.79 23.22 1.53
C SER A 46 -11.18 22.27 0.49
N THR A 47 -9.88 21.97 0.61
CA THR A 47 -9.20 21.04 -0.30
C THR A 47 -9.77 19.63 -0.21
N ASN A 48 -10.03 19.14 0.99
CA ASN A 48 -10.54 17.79 1.22
C ASN A 48 -11.98 17.65 0.70
N VAL A 49 -12.86 18.63 1.01
CA VAL A 49 -14.28 18.58 0.67
C VAL A 49 -14.51 18.90 -0.81
N SER A 50 -13.87 19.95 -1.35
CA SER A 50 -14.16 20.40 -2.71
C SER A 50 -13.39 19.68 -3.80
N ARG A 51 -12.37 18.87 -3.46
CA ARG A 51 -11.50 18.27 -4.48
C ARG A 51 -11.12 16.81 -4.22
N ALA A 52 -10.69 16.46 -2.99
CA ALA A 52 -9.99 15.21 -2.76
C ALA A 52 -10.93 14.02 -2.54
N PHE A 53 -11.98 14.19 -1.74
CA PHE A 53 -12.79 13.07 -1.28
C PHE A 53 -14.10 12.92 -2.04
N PRO A 54 -14.55 11.68 -2.28
CA PRO A 54 -15.89 11.41 -2.79
C PRO A 54 -16.94 11.61 -1.69
N GLU A 55 -18.14 11.95 -2.09
CA GLU A 55 -19.32 11.91 -1.24
C GLU A 55 -20.07 10.58 -1.41
N ILE A 56 -21.18 10.43 -0.69
CA ILE A 56 -21.94 9.17 -0.63
C ILE A 56 -22.47 8.68 -1.99
N ASP A 57 -22.61 9.57 -2.97
CA ASP A 57 -22.93 9.22 -4.36
C ASP A 57 -21.76 8.62 -5.15
N GLY A 58 -20.56 8.53 -4.53
CA GLY A 58 -19.34 7.97 -5.11
C GLY A 58 -18.56 8.90 -6.03
N PHE A 59 -18.97 10.15 -6.15
CA PHE A 59 -18.33 11.12 -7.03
C PHE A 59 -17.63 12.24 -6.27
N LYS A 60 -16.54 12.72 -6.86
CA LYS A 60 -15.91 14.00 -6.51
C LYS A 60 -16.66 15.14 -7.20
N PRO A 61 -16.55 16.39 -6.72
CA PRO A 61 -17.18 17.54 -7.40
C PRO A 61 -16.81 17.66 -8.88
N SER A 62 -15.54 17.41 -9.24
CA SER A 62 -15.11 17.46 -10.66
C SER A 62 -15.81 16.40 -11.52
N HIS A 63 -16.02 15.19 -10.99
CA HIS A 63 -16.76 14.13 -11.68
C HIS A 63 -18.21 14.53 -11.90
N ARG A 64 -18.90 15.03 -10.84
CA ARG A 64 -20.30 15.45 -10.94
C ARG A 64 -20.50 16.56 -11.97
N LYS A 65 -19.66 17.60 -11.92
CA LYS A 65 -19.74 18.75 -12.84
C LYS A 65 -19.56 18.33 -14.30
N LEU A 66 -18.60 17.45 -14.57
CA LEU A 66 -18.37 16.92 -15.91
C LEU A 66 -19.56 16.09 -16.40
N LEU A 67 -19.99 15.09 -15.61
CA LEU A 67 -21.08 14.20 -15.99
C LEU A 67 -22.41 14.96 -16.12
N TYR A 68 -22.70 15.90 -15.22
CA TYR A 68 -23.89 16.74 -15.30
C TYR A 68 -23.88 17.65 -16.54
N THR A 69 -22.73 18.25 -16.88
CA THR A 69 -22.59 19.02 -18.13
C THR A 69 -22.90 18.15 -19.34
N MET A 70 -22.34 16.93 -19.40
CA MET A 70 -22.60 15.98 -20.48
C MET A 70 -24.08 15.58 -20.55
N TYR A 71 -24.75 15.42 -19.41
CA TYR A 71 -26.18 15.15 -19.33
C TYR A 71 -27.00 16.32 -19.87
N LYS A 72 -26.71 17.57 -19.46
CA LYS A 72 -27.38 18.78 -19.95
C LYS A 72 -27.16 19.03 -21.44
N MET A 73 -26.02 18.57 -21.99
CA MET A 73 -25.76 18.56 -23.43
C MET A 73 -26.53 17.48 -24.20
N GLY A 74 -27.32 16.63 -23.51
CA GLY A 74 -28.10 15.55 -24.11
C GLY A 74 -27.27 14.36 -24.56
N LEU A 75 -26.04 14.19 -24.06
CA LEU A 75 -25.09 13.17 -24.50
C LEU A 75 -25.39 11.77 -23.94
N LEU A 76 -26.45 11.60 -23.17
CA LEU A 76 -26.93 10.28 -22.76
C LEU A 76 -27.52 9.50 -23.94
N ASN A 77 -28.38 10.16 -24.73
CA ASN A 77 -29.06 9.56 -25.87
C ASN A 77 -28.59 10.14 -27.20
N GLY A 78 -27.81 11.22 -27.16
CA GLY A 78 -27.30 11.92 -28.35
C GLY A 78 -26.05 11.31 -28.97
N ALA A 79 -25.62 11.90 -30.09
CA ALA A 79 -24.37 11.55 -30.74
C ALA A 79 -23.16 11.99 -29.91
N ARG A 80 -22.02 11.31 -30.07
CA ARG A 80 -20.75 11.73 -29.49
C ARG A 80 -20.35 13.14 -29.96
N GLN A 81 -19.71 13.88 -29.08
CA GLN A 81 -19.14 15.20 -29.37
C GLN A 81 -17.65 15.20 -29.12
N LYS A 82 -16.94 16.16 -29.72
CA LYS A 82 -15.50 16.38 -29.46
C LYS A 82 -15.27 16.64 -27.97
N SER A 83 -14.31 15.95 -27.40
CA SER A 83 -13.97 16.11 -25.99
C SER A 83 -13.63 17.56 -25.64
N ALA A 84 -12.97 18.28 -26.54
CA ALA A 84 -12.67 19.70 -26.35
C ALA A 84 -13.92 20.55 -26.16
N ASN A 85 -15.03 20.27 -26.87
CA ASN A 85 -16.31 20.99 -26.70
C ASN A 85 -16.92 20.65 -25.30
N ILE A 86 -16.92 19.41 -24.91
CA ILE A 86 -17.42 18.98 -23.59
C ILE A 86 -16.63 19.66 -22.47
N VAL A 87 -15.29 19.69 -22.58
CA VAL A 87 -14.42 20.37 -21.62
C VAL A 87 -14.76 21.87 -21.54
N GLY A 88 -14.89 22.55 -22.68
CA GLY A 88 -15.24 23.96 -22.72
C GLY A 88 -16.61 24.26 -22.08
N GLN A 89 -17.62 23.41 -22.26
CA GLN A 89 -18.92 23.58 -21.59
C GLN A 89 -18.81 23.29 -20.08
N THR A 90 -17.99 22.34 -19.68
CA THR A 90 -17.79 21.98 -18.26
C THR A 90 -17.12 23.13 -17.48
N MET A 91 -16.30 23.94 -18.12
CA MET A 91 -15.65 25.09 -17.48
C MET A 91 -16.65 26.11 -16.94
N LYS A 92 -17.90 26.13 -17.43
CA LYS A 92 -18.97 26.99 -16.89
C LYS A 92 -19.39 26.60 -15.47
N LEU A 93 -19.22 25.34 -15.10
CA LEU A 93 -19.50 24.82 -13.74
C LEU A 93 -18.20 24.61 -12.93
N ASN A 94 -17.10 24.32 -13.61
CA ASN A 94 -15.82 23.98 -12.98
C ASN A 94 -14.74 24.99 -13.42
N PRO A 95 -14.44 26.04 -12.61
CA PRO A 95 -13.50 27.10 -12.96
C PRO A 95 -12.03 26.70 -12.82
N HIS A 96 -11.69 25.48 -13.27
CA HIS A 96 -10.33 24.95 -13.29
C HIS A 96 -9.82 24.80 -14.73
N GLY A 97 -8.51 24.54 -14.88
CA GLY A 97 -7.90 24.39 -16.20
C GLY A 97 -8.52 23.24 -17.02
N ASP A 98 -8.59 23.43 -18.31
CA ASP A 98 -9.11 22.47 -19.28
C ASP A 98 -8.43 21.11 -19.22
N ALA A 99 -7.12 21.08 -18.95
CA ALA A 99 -6.35 19.85 -18.78
C ALA A 99 -6.91 18.97 -17.63
N ALA A 100 -7.20 19.56 -16.47
CA ALA A 100 -7.73 18.81 -15.32
C ALA A 100 -9.12 18.23 -15.58
N ILE A 101 -9.97 18.97 -16.32
CA ILE A 101 -11.30 18.49 -16.73
C ILE A 101 -11.15 17.34 -17.73
N TYR A 102 -10.22 17.44 -18.68
CA TYR A 102 -9.99 16.41 -19.66
C TYR A 102 -9.39 15.13 -19.03
N GLU A 103 -8.43 15.25 -18.11
CA GLU A 103 -7.91 14.11 -17.34
C GLU A 103 -9.01 13.40 -16.54
N THR A 104 -9.92 14.16 -15.94
CA THR A 104 -11.11 13.61 -15.29
C THR A 104 -11.97 12.81 -16.29
N MET A 105 -12.21 13.34 -17.49
CA MET A 105 -12.94 12.63 -18.55
C MET A 105 -12.22 11.36 -18.98
N VAL A 106 -10.90 11.42 -19.16
CA VAL A 106 -10.06 10.26 -19.52
C VAL A 106 -10.22 9.14 -18.51
N ARG A 107 -10.09 9.46 -17.22
CA ARG A 107 -10.23 8.47 -16.15
C ARG A 107 -11.62 7.80 -16.09
N LEU A 108 -12.67 8.52 -16.45
CA LEU A 108 -14.05 8.01 -16.48
C LEU A 108 -14.40 7.28 -17.78
N ALA A 109 -13.49 7.26 -18.77
CA ALA A 109 -13.73 6.78 -20.13
C ALA A 109 -13.49 5.27 -20.27
N THR A 110 -14.33 4.62 -21.08
CA THR A 110 -14.19 3.20 -21.45
C THR A 110 -12.84 2.86 -22.06
N GLY A 111 -12.28 3.75 -22.89
CA GLY A 111 -11.00 3.50 -23.57
C GLY A 111 -9.79 3.53 -22.66
N ASN A 112 -9.87 4.17 -21.49
CA ASN A 112 -8.79 4.25 -20.50
C ASN A 112 -8.66 3.01 -19.63
N GLU A 113 -9.77 2.29 -19.39
CA GLU A 113 -9.83 1.08 -18.57
C GLU A 113 -9.43 1.29 -17.10
N ALA A 114 -9.57 2.50 -16.56
CA ALA A 114 -9.34 2.77 -15.15
C ALA A 114 -10.46 2.26 -14.25
N LEU A 115 -11.66 2.09 -14.75
CA LEU A 115 -12.86 1.68 -14.02
C LEU A 115 -13.47 0.43 -14.64
N LEU A 116 -14.01 -0.46 -13.79
CA LEU A 116 -14.84 -1.60 -14.23
C LEU A 116 -16.16 -1.13 -14.84
N THR A 117 -16.74 -0.09 -14.25
CA THR A 117 -18.00 0.53 -14.70
C THR A 117 -17.71 1.97 -15.13
N PRO A 118 -17.26 2.22 -16.37
CA PRO A 118 -16.95 3.55 -16.85
C PRO A 118 -18.22 4.34 -17.20
N PHE A 119 -18.18 5.66 -16.97
CA PHE A 119 -19.31 6.57 -17.17
C PHE A 119 -19.27 7.31 -18.50
N VAL A 120 -18.14 7.31 -19.18
CA VAL A 120 -17.94 8.01 -20.45
C VAL A 120 -17.63 6.99 -21.55
N GLU A 121 -18.49 6.92 -22.56
CA GLU A 121 -18.24 6.13 -23.74
C GLU A 121 -17.36 6.92 -24.72
N SER A 122 -16.16 6.41 -24.96
CA SER A 122 -15.07 7.10 -25.65
C SER A 122 -14.86 6.60 -27.08
N LYS A 123 -14.38 7.51 -27.97
CA LYS A 123 -13.89 7.19 -29.31
C LYS A 123 -12.58 7.93 -29.57
N GLY A 124 -11.58 7.21 -30.05
CA GLY A 124 -10.21 7.70 -30.21
C GLY A 124 -9.29 7.18 -29.09
N ASN A 125 -8.07 7.69 -29.05
CA ASN A 125 -7.08 7.26 -28.07
C ASN A 125 -7.25 8.00 -26.73
N PHE A 126 -7.72 7.28 -25.72
CA PHE A 126 -7.84 7.73 -24.32
C PHE A 126 -6.72 7.18 -23.43
N GLY A 127 -5.65 6.61 -24.02
CA GLY A 127 -4.58 5.97 -23.27
C GLY A 127 -5.03 4.70 -22.55
N LYS A 128 -4.14 4.15 -21.74
CA LYS A 128 -4.43 2.99 -20.89
C LYS A 128 -3.97 3.27 -19.46
N TYR A 129 -4.82 2.99 -18.50
CA TYR A 129 -4.54 3.21 -17.08
C TYR A 129 -3.29 2.45 -16.59
N TYR A 130 -3.13 1.24 -17.09
CA TYR A 130 -2.06 0.31 -16.70
C TYR A 130 -0.71 0.53 -17.42
N SER A 131 -0.62 1.52 -18.31
CA SER A 131 0.61 1.83 -19.05
C SER A 131 0.97 3.32 -18.91
N GLY A 132 2.25 3.61 -18.65
CA GLY A 132 2.78 4.97 -18.66
C GLY A 132 3.07 5.46 -20.08
N ASP A 133 3.38 4.55 -20.99
CA ASP A 133 3.76 4.85 -22.38
C ASP A 133 2.55 5.10 -23.28
N LEU A 134 1.43 4.44 -22.99
CA LEU A 134 0.18 4.61 -23.75
C LEU A 134 -0.62 5.81 -23.24
N SER A 135 -0.12 7.02 -23.52
CA SER A 135 -0.80 8.27 -23.13
C SER A 135 -1.97 8.62 -24.06
N TYR A 136 -2.92 9.38 -23.55
CA TYR A 136 -4.11 9.82 -24.28
C TYR A 136 -3.80 10.93 -25.29
N ALA A 137 -4.57 10.96 -26.38
CA ALA A 137 -4.48 12.01 -27.39
C ALA A 137 -5.11 13.33 -26.88
N ALA A 138 -4.73 14.44 -27.45
CA ALA A 138 -5.33 15.75 -27.14
C ALA A 138 -6.85 15.76 -27.39
N SER A 139 -7.59 16.48 -26.56
CA SER A 139 -9.07 16.54 -26.53
C SER A 139 -9.74 16.90 -27.85
N ARG A 140 -9.02 17.58 -28.74
CA ARG A 140 -9.50 17.92 -30.10
C ARG A 140 -9.60 16.71 -31.05
N TYR A 141 -8.89 15.61 -30.74
CA TYR A 141 -8.88 14.38 -31.57
C TYR A 141 -9.84 13.31 -31.06
N THR A 142 -10.28 13.41 -29.84
CA THR A 142 -11.14 12.41 -29.18
C THR A 142 -12.60 12.86 -29.15
N GLU A 143 -13.51 11.90 -29.05
CA GLU A 143 -14.95 12.10 -28.96
C GLU A 143 -15.51 11.29 -27.78
N ALA A 144 -16.53 11.85 -27.14
CA ALA A 144 -17.15 11.23 -25.99
C ALA A 144 -18.66 11.44 -25.92
N LYS A 145 -19.35 10.56 -25.23
CA LYS A 145 -20.73 10.69 -24.76
C LYS A 145 -20.88 9.96 -23.43
N LEU A 146 -22.02 10.08 -22.76
CA LEU A 146 -22.31 9.32 -21.55
C LEU A 146 -22.50 7.82 -21.86
N SER A 147 -21.98 6.97 -21.00
CA SER A 147 -22.23 5.52 -21.05
C SER A 147 -23.68 5.21 -20.64
N PRO A 148 -24.27 4.09 -21.09
CA PRO A 148 -25.66 3.72 -20.76
C PRO A 148 -25.95 3.66 -19.26
N ILE A 149 -24.96 3.29 -18.43
CA ILE A 149 -25.10 3.24 -16.97
C ILE A 149 -25.45 4.61 -16.37
N CYS A 150 -25.09 5.71 -17.04
CA CYS A 150 -25.43 7.05 -16.59
C CYS A 150 -26.96 7.32 -16.56
N ALA A 151 -27.78 6.51 -17.23
CA ALA A 151 -29.23 6.55 -17.04
C ALA A 151 -29.63 6.29 -15.60
N GLU A 152 -28.85 5.45 -14.89
CA GLU A 152 -29.07 5.11 -13.48
C GLU A 152 -28.46 6.15 -12.53
N ILE A 153 -27.50 6.93 -13.02
CA ILE A 153 -26.88 8.04 -12.26
C ILE A 153 -27.81 9.27 -12.25
N PHE A 154 -28.47 9.55 -13.38
CA PHE A 154 -29.33 10.72 -13.56
C PHE A 154 -30.82 10.40 -13.49
N LYS A 155 -31.19 9.19 -13.02
CA LYS A 155 -32.57 8.75 -12.99
C LYS A 155 -33.44 9.71 -12.18
N ASP A 156 -34.48 10.21 -12.84
CA ASP A 156 -35.47 11.13 -12.26
C ASP A 156 -34.87 12.44 -11.67
N ILE A 157 -33.71 12.89 -12.13
CA ILE A 157 -33.05 14.11 -11.62
C ILE A 157 -33.95 15.37 -11.72
N ASP A 158 -34.88 15.38 -12.67
CA ASP A 158 -35.84 16.50 -12.88
C ASP A 158 -37.06 16.42 -11.93
N LYS A 159 -37.11 15.41 -11.02
CA LYS A 159 -38.19 15.21 -10.04
C LYS A 159 -37.77 15.56 -8.61
N ASP A 160 -36.86 16.50 -8.47
CA ASP A 160 -36.37 16.99 -7.17
C ASP A 160 -35.81 15.90 -6.20
N PRO A 161 -35.08 14.88 -6.67
CA PRO A 161 -34.56 13.82 -5.78
C PRO A 161 -33.40 14.28 -4.91
N VAL A 162 -32.69 15.36 -5.29
CA VAL A 162 -31.49 15.90 -4.65
C VAL A 162 -31.51 17.41 -4.65
N ASP A 163 -30.71 18.03 -3.76
CA ASP A 163 -30.57 19.47 -3.69
C ASP A 163 -29.74 20.02 -4.87
N PHE A 164 -30.13 21.22 -5.32
CA PHE A 164 -29.37 21.99 -6.28
C PHE A 164 -28.77 23.21 -5.60
N MET A 165 -27.54 23.52 -5.95
CA MET A 165 -26.84 24.73 -5.49
C MET A 165 -26.46 25.61 -6.66
N ASP A 166 -26.16 26.86 -6.38
CA ASP A 166 -25.68 27.78 -7.39
C ASP A 166 -24.23 27.43 -7.80
N SER A 167 -23.93 27.61 -9.09
CA SER A 167 -22.56 27.51 -9.60
C SER A 167 -21.68 28.60 -8.97
N TYR A 168 -20.36 28.49 -9.12
CA TYR A 168 -19.37 29.41 -8.55
C TYR A 168 -19.61 30.90 -8.91
N ASP A 169 -20.25 31.18 -10.04
CA ASP A 169 -20.60 32.49 -10.53
C ASP A 169 -22.10 32.88 -10.35
N GLY A 170 -22.88 31.98 -9.77
CA GLY A 170 -24.32 32.14 -9.58
C GLY A 170 -25.16 32.12 -10.86
N ALA A 171 -24.54 31.87 -12.02
CA ALA A 171 -25.23 31.91 -13.31
C ALA A 171 -26.05 30.65 -13.62
N MET A 172 -25.70 29.53 -13.01
CA MET A 172 -26.32 28.24 -13.26
C MET A 172 -26.58 27.50 -11.94
N LYS A 173 -27.41 26.45 -12.01
CA LYS A 173 -27.62 25.54 -10.90
C LYS A 173 -27.00 24.17 -11.22
N GLU A 174 -26.37 23.57 -10.23
CA GLU A 174 -25.78 22.26 -10.30
C GLU A 174 -26.27 21.36 -9.14
N PRO A 175 -26.42 20.04 -9.34
CA PRO A 175 -26.83 19.14 -8.26
C PRO A 175 -25.68 18.99 -7.25
N ARG A 176 -26.02 19.04 -5.95
CA ARG A 176 -25.06 18.80 -4.89
C ARG A 176 -24.56 17.33 -4.91
N LEU A 177 -25.47 16.38 -5.11
CA LEU A 177 -25.21 14.94 -5.27
C LEU A 177 -25.96 14.46 -6.52
N LEU A 178 -25.52 13.33 -7.08
CA LEU A 178 -26.22 12.68 -8.18
C LEU A 178 -27.13 11.56 -7.66
N PRO A 179 -28.40 11.45 -8.11
CA PRO A 179 -29.39 10.51 -7.56
C PRO A 179 -29.14 9.07 -8.00
N THR A 180 -27.97 8.52 -7.69
CA THR A 180 -27.56 7.16 -8.09
C THR A 180 -28.51 6.10 -7.57
N THR A 181 -28.91 5.17 -8.45
CA THR A 181 -29.82 4.06 -8.09
C THR A 181 -29.10 2.87 -7.47
N PHE A 182 -27.77 2.90 -7.40
CA PHE A 182 -26.91 1.88 -6.79
C PHE A 182 -25.77 2.54 -6.00
N PRO A 183 -25.15 1.89 -5.00
CA PRO A 183 -24.07 2.46 -4.18
C PRO A 183 -22.77 2.61 -4.97
N ASN A 184 -22.71 3.65 -5.81
CA ASN A 184 -21.56 3.88 -6.68
C ASN A 184 -20.25 4.12 -5.91
N ILE A 185 -20.32 4.59 -4.68
CA ILE A 185 -19.17 4.77 -3.79
C ILE A 185 -18.38 3.46 -3.56
N LEU A 186 -19.05 2.31 -3.61
CA LEU A 186 -18.42 0.99 -3.53
C LEU A 186 -18.07 0.39 -4.90
N VAL A 187 -18.74 0.83 -5.98
CA VAL A 187 -18.48 0.31 -7.33
C VAL A 187 -17.25 0.94 -7.96
N SER A 188 -17.07 2.23 -7.79
CA SER A 188 -16.00 3.00 -8.45
C SER A 188 -14.79 3.16 -7.54
N ALA A 189 -13.66 2.59 -7.93
CA ALA A 189 -12.39 2.84 -7.26
C ALA A 189 -12.07 4.34 -7.23
N ASN A 190 -11.75 4.86 -6.05
CA ASN A 190 -11.50 6.27 -5.83
C ASN A 190 -10.25 6.50 -5.00
N LYS A 191 -9.32 7.31 -5.53
CA LYS A 191 -8.12 7.71 -4.83
C LYS A 191 -8.07 9.22 -4.69
N GLY A 192 -7.95 9.73 -3.47
CA GLY A 192 -7.89 11.14 -3.16
C GLY A 192 -6.74 11.47 -2.22
N ILE A 193 -5.93 12.45 -2.61
CA ILE A 193 -4.86 12.99 -1.76
C ILE A 193 -5.32 14.37 -1.32
N GLY A 194 -5.67 14.47 -0.07
CA GLY A 194 -6.08 15.73 0.56
C GLY A 194 -4.96 16.36 1.35
N VAL A 195 -5.31 17.30 2.22
CA VAL A 195 -4.39 17.93 3.16
C VAL A 195 -4.54 17.25 4.52
N ALA A 196 -3.46 16.68 5.04
CA ALA A 196 -3.41 15.88 6.27
C ALA A 196 -4.28 14.61 6.29
N MET A 197 -4.99 14.32 5.21
CA MET A 197 -5.89 13.17 5.07
C MET A 197 -5.80 12.61 3.64
N ALA A 198 -6.06 11.32 3.50
CA ALA A 198 -6.15 10.65 2.20
C ALA A 198 -7.40 9.77 2.15
N SER A 199 -7.85 9.45 0.95
CA SER A 199 -8.90 8.46 0.69
C SER A 199 -8.38 7.51 -0.37
N ASP A 200 -8.49 6.20 -0.12
CA ASP A 200 -8.20 5.15 -1.10
C ASP A 200 -9.26 4.06 -0.97
N ILE A 201 -10.26 4.13 -1.86
CA ILE A 201 -11.41 3.24 -1.87
C ILE A 201 -11.23 2.28 -3.04
N CYS A 202 -11.14 0.99 -2.77
CA CYS A 202 -11.15 -0.03 -3.80
C CYS A 202 -12.55 -0.17 -4.41
N GLY A 203 -12.60 -0.49 -5.71
CA GLY A 203 -13.87 -0.80 -6.37
C GLY A 203 -14.31 -2.23 -6.11
N PHE A 204 -15.62 -2.46 -6.16
CA PHE A 204 -16.22 -3.78 -6.08
C PHE A 204 -17.06 -4.03 -7.34
N ASN A 205 -17.39 -5.28 -7.60
CA ASN A 205 -18.24 -5.65 -8.72
C ASN A 205 -19.66 -5.08 -8.55
N LEU A 206 -20.19 -4.43 -9.59
CA LEU A 206 -21.50 -3.79 -9.57
C LEU A 206 -22.62 -4.77 -9.16
N ASN A 207 -22.61 -6.00 -9.70
CA ASN A 207 -23.64 -6.99 -9.42
C ASN A 207 -23.57 -7.51 -7.98
N GLU A 208 -22.35 -7.68 -7.45
CA GLU A 208 -22.14 -8.06 -6.05
C GLU A 208 -22.60 -6.94 -5.10
N VAL A 209 -22.27 -5.68 -5.40
CA VAL A 209 -22.70 -4.52 -4.60
C VAL A 209 -24.22 -4.38 -4.61
N CYS A 210 -24.88 -4.51 -5.76
CA CYS A 210 -26.34 -4.47 -5.86
C CYS A 210 -26.96 -5.61 -5.05
N THR A 211 -26.44 -6.83 -5.16
CA THR A 211 -26.93 -8.00 -4.44
C THR A 211 -26.76 -7.84 -2.93
N ALA A 212 -25.57 -7.46 -2.48
CA ALA A 212 -25.30 -7.20 -1.06
C ALA A 212 -26.21 -6.10 -0.50
N THR A 213 -26.47 -5.04 -1.26
CA THR A 213 -27.36 -3.95 -0.85
C THR A 213 -28.82 -4.42 -0.73
N MET A 214 -29.31 -5.28 -1.65
CA MET A 214 -30.64 -5.84 -1.58
C MET A 214 -30.83 -6.72 -0.34
N HIS A 215 -29.83 -7.52 0.03
CA HIS A 215 -29.84 -8.30 1.26
C HIS A 215 -29.75 -7.42 2.50
N TYR A 216 -28.90 -6.41 2.49
CA TYR A 216 -28.79 -5.42 3.57
C TYR A 216 -30.10 -4.67 3.82
N LEU A 217 -30.85 -4.30 2.77
CA LEU A 217 -32.18 -3.68 2.90
C LEU A 217 -33.19 -4.57 3.65
N SER A 218 -33.07 -5.88 3.51
CA SER A 218 -33.94 -6.87 4.15
C SER A 218 -33.47 -7.20 5.56
N ASP A 219 -32.18 -7.39 5.75
CA ASP A 219 -31.53 -7.68 7.02
C ASP A 219 -30.19 -6.91 7.13
N PRO A 220 -30.13 -5.79 7.85
CA PRO A 220 -28.90 -5.04 8.07
C PRO A 220 -27.79 -5.80 8.80
N ALA A 221 -28.11 -6.94 9.46
CA ALA A 221 -27.14 -7.78 10.15
C ALA A 221 -26.57 -8.93 9.29
N CYS A 222 -27.04 -9.08 8.03
CA CYS A 222 -26.58 -10.15 7.12
C CYS A 222 -25.06 -10.20 6.99
N ASP A 223 -24.48 -11.38 6.75
CA ASP A 223 -23.07 -11.51 6.40
C ASP A 223 -22.84 -10.99 4.97
N LEU A 224 -22.21 -9.83 4.87
CA LEU A 224 -21.94 -9.19 3.57
C LEU A 224 -21.01 -10.00 2.69
N HIS A 225 -20.13 -10.84 3.26
CA HIS A 225 -19.19 -11.64 2.49
C HIS A 225 -19.85 -12.76 1.66
N GLU A 226 -21.10 -13.14 1.98
CA GLU A 226 -21.87 -14.07 1.15
C GLU A 226 -22.20 -13.47 -0.22
N TYR A 227 -22.31 -12.15 -0.31
CA TYR A 227 -22.80 -11.42 -1.49
C TYR A 227 -21.74 -10.51 -2.12
N LEU A 228 -20.79 -10.03 -1.32
CA LEU A 228 -19.69 -9.17 -1.71
C LEU A 228 -18.38 -9.83 -1.29
N LEU A 229 -17.78 -10.59 -2.20
CA LEU A 229 -16.65 -11.48 -1.85
C LEU A 229 -15.37 -10.71 -1.51
N ALA A 230 -14.95 -9.83 -2.41
CA ALA A 230 -13.72 -9.05 -2.31
C ALA A 230 -13.74 -7.90 -3.33
N PRO A 231 -12.79 -6.95 -3.28
CA PRO A 231 -12.60 -5.95 -4.32
C PRO A 231 -12.47 -6.55 -5.73
N ASP A 232 -12.87 -5.79 -6.74
CA ASP A 232 -12.77 -6.16 -8.14
C ASP A 232 -12.17 -5.00 -8.94
N PHE A 233 -11.13 -5.27 -9.73
CA PHE A 233 -10.35 -4.25 -10.41
C PHE A 233 -10.41 -4.38 -11.94
N SER A 234 -10.38 -3.23 -12.61
CA SER A 234 -10.39 -3.17 -14.08
C SER A 234 -9.17 -3.81 -14.74
N THR A 235 -8.03 -3.88 -14.05
CA THR A 235 -6.81 -4.54 -14.50
C THR A 235 -6.81 -6.06 -14.29
N GLY A 236 -7.79 -6.59 -13.57
CA GLY A 236 -7.84 -8.01 -13.21
C GLY A 236 -6.87 -8.37 -12.08
N GLY A 237 -6.06 -9.41 -12.31
CA GLY A 237 -5.16 -9.97 -11.31
C GLY A 237 -5.86 -10.93 -10.34
N GLU A 238 -5.16 -11.30 -9.27
CA GLU A 238 -5.63 -12.22 -8.24
C GLU A 238 -5.37 -11.67 -6.85
N ILE A 239 -6.40 -11.60 -6.01
CA ILE A 239 -6.27 -11.23 -4.60
C ILE A 239 -5.89 -12.49 -3.80
N ILE A 240 -4.85 -12.41 -2.98
CA ILE A 240 -4.54 -13.42 -1.97
C ILE A 240 -5.55 -13.22 -0.85
N TYR A 241 -6.60 -14.07 -0.87
CA TYR A 241 -7.76 -13.87 -0.02
C TYR A 241 -7.54 -14.38 1.40
N ARG A 242 -7.56 -13.44 2.36
CA ARG A 242 -7.59 -13.72 3.79
C ARG A 242 -8.85 -13.11 4.39
N ARG A 243 -9.72 -13.95 4.94
CA ARG A 243 -10.99 -13.51 5.50
C ARG A 243 -10.80 -12.44 6.58
N GLU A 244 -9.82 -12.60 7.45
CA GLU A 244 -9.53 -11.66 8.55
C GLU A 244 -9.15 -10.25 8.05
N GLU A 245 -8.39 -10.17 6.95
CA GLU A 245 -8.03 -8.90 6.32
C GLU A 245 -9.26 -8.21 5.72
N MET A 246 -10.14 -8.98 5.07
CA MET A 246 -11.39 -8.48 4.49
C MET A 246 -12.38 -8.05 5.57
N ASP A 247 -12.56 -8.83 6.64
CA ASP A 247 -13.40 -8.49 7.78
C ASP A 247 -13.01 -7.13 8.36
N LYS A 248 -11.71 -6.91 8.57
CA LYS A 248 -11.19 -5.64 9.07
C LYS A 248 -11.55 -4.47 8.16
N ILE A 249 -11.38 -4.63 6.83
CA ILE A 249 -11.71 -3.59 5.85
C ILE A 249 -13.23 -3.34 5.84
N TYR A 250 -14.04 -4.39 5.90
CA TYR A 250 -15.51 -4.28 5.85
C TYR A 250 -16.08 -3.63 7.11
N GLU A 251 -15.43 -3.83 8.25
CA GLU A 251 -15.85 -3.21 9.52
C GLU A 251 -15.33 -1.78 9.69
N THR A 252 -14.08 -1.52 9.31
CA THR A 252 -13.40 -0.26 9.67
C THR A 252 -13.10 0.66 8.50
N GLY A 253 -13.14 0.18 7.26
CA GLY A 253 -12.66 0.89 6.07
C GLY A 253 -11.13 1.03 5.99
N LEU A 254 -10.40 0.39 6.92
CA LEU A 254 -8.95 0.44 7.02
C LEU A 254 -8.37 -0.98 6.94
N GLY A 255 -7.31 -1.14 6.16
CA GLY A 255 -6.61 -2.41 6.04
C GLY A 255 -5.81 -2.48 4.75
N SER A 256 -5.23 -3.64 4.49
CA SER A 256 -4.53 -3.90 3.24
C SER A 256 -4.67 -5.35 2.86
N PHE A 257 -4.61 -5.63 1.59
CA PHE A 257 -4.57 -6.98 1.03
C PHE A 257 -3.58 -7.02 -0.13
N GLN A 258 -3.11 -8.22 -0.45
CA GLN A 258 -2.18 -8.42 -1.55
C GLN A 258 -2.92 -8.79 -2.82
N ILE A 259 -2.47 -8.21 -3.93
CA ILE A 259 -2.94 -8.52 -5.27
C ILE A 259 -1.73 -8.86 -6.15
N ARG A 260 -1.84 -9.91 -6.95
CA ARG A 260 -0.79 -10.36 -7.85
C ARG A 260 -1.24 -10.45 -9.29
N SER A 261 -0.28 -10.40 -10.21
CA SER A 261 -0.47 -10.54 -11.64
C SER A 261 -0.94 -11.94 -12.01
N ARG A 262 -1.72 -12.04 -13.09
CA ARG A 262 -1.96 -13.29 -13.80
C ARG A 262 -0.98 -13.47 -14.93
N TRP A 263 -0.51 -14.69 -15.09
CA TRP A 263 0.48 -15.05 -16.07
C TRP A 263 0.27 -16.45 -16.60
N ARG A 264 0.91 -16.76 -17.73
CA ARG A 264 0.98 -18.10 -18.28
C ARG A 264 2.34 -18.33 -18.92
N TYR A 265 2.76 -19.57 -18.97
CA TYR A 265 4.00 -19.96 -19.63
C TYR A 265 3.71 -20.50 -21.02
N LEU A 266 4.46 -20.05 -22.02
CA LEU A 266 4.43 -20.49 -23.41
C LEU A 266 5.69 -21.32 -23.71
N PRO A 267 5.62 -22.68 -23.61
CA PRO A 267 6.81 -23.53 -23.66
C PRO A 267 7.55 -23.47 -25.01
N GLU A 268 6.83 -23.34 -26.11
CA GLU A 268 7.41 -23.29 -27.45
C GLU A 268 8.30 -22.06 -27.66
N GLU A 269 7.88 -20.94 -27.14
CA GLU A 269 8.58 -19.66 -27.24
C GLU A 269 9.53 -19.42 -26.03
N ARG A 270 9.37 -20.16 -24.94
CA ARG A 270 10.04 -19.97 -23.66
C ARG A 270 9.77 -18.59 -23.07
N ILE A 271 8.53 -18.12 -23.20
CA ILE A 271 8.07 -16.83 -22.74
C ILE A 271 7.12 -17.03 -21.56
N ILE A 272 7.32 -16.26 -20.50
CA ILE A 272 6.30 -16.01 -19.51
C ILE A 272 5.52 -14.77 -19.96
N GLU A 273 4.25 -14.95 -20.23
CA GLU A 273 3.33 -13.89 -20.61
C GLU A 273 2.52 -13.45 -19.40
N VAL A 274 2.66 -12.19 -18.98
CA VAL A 274 1.81 -11.55 -17.97
C VAL A 274 0.73 -10.76 -18.69
N TYR A 275 -0.54 -11.11 -18.45
CA TYR A 275 -1.69 -10.52 -19.14
C TYR A 275 -2.65 -9.74 -18.23
N GLU A 276 -2.48 -9.80 -16.91
CA GLU A 276 -3.16 -8.98 -15.92
C GLU A 276 -2.18 -8.57 -14.83
N ILE A 277 -2.27 -7.32 -14.36
CA ILE A 277 -1.36 -6.76 -13.34
C ILE A 277 -2.15 -6.13 -12.19
N PRO A 278 -1.53 -5.96 -11.00
CA PRO A 278 -2.15 -5.23 -9.91
C PRO A 278 -2.57 -3.82 -10.30
N TYR A 279 -3.73 -3.39 -9.82
CA TYR A 279 -4.26 -2.04 -10.08
C TYR A 279 -3.36 -0.91 -9.55
N THR A 280 -2.46 -1.24 -8.62
CA THR A 280 -1.54 -0.30 -7.97
C THR A 280 -0.31 0.05 -8.80
N THR A 281 -0.03 -0.70 -9.89
CA THR A 281 1.20 -0.58 -10.68
C THR A 281 0.91 -0.37 -12.17
N LYS A 282 1.96 -0.22 -12.96
CA LYS A 282 1.92 -0.08 -14.43
C LYS A 282 2.99 -0.95 -15.08
N THR A 283 2.81 -1.23 -16.39
CA THR A 283 3.72 -2.07 -17.17
C THR A 283 5.15 -1.56 -17.17
N ASP A 284 5.32 -0.25 -17.39
CA ASP A 284 6.62 0.44 -17.38
C ASP A 284 7.35 0.28 -16.04
N VAL A 285 6.67 0.43 -14.90
CA VAL A 285 7.25 0.29 -13.57
C VAL A 285 7.73 -1.15 -13.30
N ILE A 286 6.95 -2.13 -13.74
CA ILE A 286 7.33 -3.55 -13.62
C ILE A 286 8.58 -3.85 -14.45
N ILE A 287 8.59 -3.43 -15.71
CA ILE A 287 9.68 -3.68 -16.65
C ILE A 287 10.97 -3.04 -16.16
N ASP A 288 10.94 -1.77 -15.79
CA ASP A 288 12.09 -1.05 -15.25
C ASP A 288 12.66 -1.74 -14.00
N ARG A 289 11.77 -2.23 -13.12
CA ARG A 289 12.19 -2.95 -11.92
C ARG A 289 12.88 -4.26 -12.24
N VAL A 290 12.34 -5.05 -13.17
CA VAL A 290 12.93 -6.32 -13.61
C VAL A 290 14.30 -6.09 -14.29
N ILE A 291 14.41 -5.09 -15.18
CA ILE A 291 15.68 -4.70 -15.80
C ILE A 291 16.74 -4.33 -14.74
N LYS A 292 16.34 -3.57 -13.73
CA LYS A 292 17.22 -3.21 -12.63
C LYS A 292 17.73 -4.43 -11.86
N LEU A 293 16.83 -5.36 -11.51
CA LEU A 293 17.17 -6.60 -10.82
C LEU A 293 18.10 -7.51 -11.65
N SER A 294 17.90 -7.54 -12.96
CA SER A 294 18.77 -8.28 -13.89
C SER A 294 20.18 -7.67 -13.92
N LYS A 295 20.30 -6.34 -13.99
CA LYS A 295 21.60 -5.62 -13.92
C LYS A 295 22.30 -5.82 -12.58
N GLU A 296 21.56 -5.88 -11.49
CA GLU A 296 22.09 -6.19 -10.15
C GLU A 296 22.48 -7.67 -9.97
N GLY A 297 22.23 -8.52 -10.97
CA GLY A 297 22.53 -9.95 -10.91
C GLY A 297 21.60 -10.76 -10.00
N LYS A 298 20.54 -10.15 -9.48
CA LYS A 298 19.55 -10.82 -8.61
C LYS A 298 18.61 -11.74 -9.37
N VAL A 299 18.31 -11.42 -10.63
CA VAL A 299 17.48 -12.22 -11.53
C VAL A 299 18.29 -12.47 -12.81
N ARG A 300 19.00 -13.59 -12.86
CA ARG A 300 19.88 -13.98 -13.97
C ARG A 300 19.18 -14.89 -14.97
N GLU A 301 18.01 -15.36 -14.64
CA GLU A 301 17.19 -16.35 -15.35
C GLU A 301 16.53 -15.75 -16.60
N ILE A 302 16.33 -14.43 -16.61
CA ILE A 302 15.69 -13.68 -17.70
C ILE A 302 16.71 -13.34 -18.77
N THR A 303 16.30 -13.46 -20.03
CA THR A 303 17.08 -13.02 -21.20
C THR A 303 16.64 -11.65 -21.68
N ASP A 304 15.32 -11.43 -21.78
CA ASP A 304 14.72 -10.17 -22.24
C ASP A 304 13.34 -9.96 -21.62
N ILE A 305 12.88 -8.70 -21.55
CA ILE A 305 11.54 -8.33 -21.14
C ILE A 305 11.01 -7.19 -22.00
N ARG A 306 9.78 -7.31 -22.51
CA ARG A 306 9.17 -6.36 -23.44
C ARG A 306 7.72 -6.08 -23.07
N ASP A 307 7.27 -4.84 -23.34
CA ASP A 307 5.85 -4.50 -23.40
C ASP A 307 5.31 -4.77 -24.80
N GLU A 308 4.46 -5.75 -24.94
CA GLU A 308 3.78 -6.12 -26.16
C GLU A 308 2.28 -5.80 -26.10
N THR A 309 1.92 -4.86 -25.23
CA THR A 309 0.54 -4.41 -25.06
C THR A 309 0.01 -3.77 -26.33
N ASP A 310 -1.12 -4.25 -26.83
CA ASP A 310 -1.78 -3.78 -28.04
C ASP A 310 -3.31 -3.60 -27.86
N LEU A 311 -4.05 -3.58 -28.95
CA LEU A 311 -5.51 -3.44 -28.93
C LEU A 311 -6.22 -4.66 -28.36
N SER A 312 -5.57 -5.83 -28.32
CA SER A 312 -6.14 -7.06 -27.73
C SER A 312 -6.02 -7.11 -26.21
N GLY A 313 -5.15 -6.30 -25.63
CA GLY A 313 -5.00 -6.19 -24.19
C GLY A 313 -3.56 -6.02 -23.70
N LEU A 314 -3.40 -6.08 -22.38
CA LEU A 314 -2.10 -6.02 -21.70
C LEU A 314 -1.31 -7.31 -21.99
N ARG A 315 -0.04 -7.16 -22.38
CA ARG A 315 0.90 -8.25 -22.58
C ARG A 315 2.32 -7.81 -22.23
N ILE A 316 2.87 -8.33 -21.12
CA ILE A 316 4.30 -8.24 -20.82
C ILE A 316 4.91 -9.60 -21.15
N ALA A 317 5.87 -9.64 -22.08
CA ALA A 317 6.59 -10.84 -22.48
C ALA A 317 7.95 -10.89 -21.76
N ILE A 318 8.21 -11.99 -21.04
CA ILE A 318 9.47 -12.24 -20.32
C ILE A 318 10.12 -13.47 -20.91
N ASP A 319 11.22 -13.30 -21.66
CA ASP A 319 12.01 -14.38 -22.23
C ASP A 319 12.91 -15.02 -21.16
N ILE A 320 12.80 -16.33 -20.99
CA ILE A 320 13.57 -17.07 -19.98
C ILE A 320 14.63 -17.98 -20.62
N LYS A 321 15.73 -18.18 -19.88
CA LYS A 321 16.82 -19.08 -20.29
C LYS A 321 16.36 -20.54 -20.29
N ARG A 322 17.04 -21.36 -21.09
CA ARG A 322 16.78 -22.80 -21.14
C ARG A 322 17.03 -23.45 -19.78
N GLY A 323 16.08 -24.30 -19.33
CA GLY A 323 16.19 -25.04 -18.08
C GLY A 323 15.75 -24.27 -16.83
N VAL A 324 15.23 -23.04 -17.00
CA VAL A 324 14.63 -22.27 -15.91
C VAL A 324 13.23 -22.80 -15.62
N ASP A 325 12.90 -22.95 -14.35
CA ASP A 325 11.56 -23.26 -13.86
C ASP A 325 10.72 -21.98 -13.81
N PRO A 326 9.66 -21.84 -14.63
CA PRO A 326 8.84 -20.63 -14.68
C PRO A 326 8.14 -20.31 -13.35
N GLU A 327 7.67 -21.33 -12.62
CA GLU A 327 6.96 -21.15 -11.34
C GLU A 327 7.88 -20.54 -10.26
N LYS A 328 9.09 -21.10 -10.13
CA LYS A 328 10.08 -20.57 -9.20
C LYS A 328 10.52 -19.15 -9.57
N LEU A 329 10.71 -18.87 -10.86
CA LEU A 329 11.06 -17.54 -11.32
C LEU A 329 9.94 -16.54 -11.03
N MET A 330 8.67 -16.88 -11.31
CA MET A 330 7.55 -16.01 -11.02
C MET A 330 7.36 -15.78 -9.52
N ALA A 331 7.52 -16.81 -8.69
CA ALA A 331 7.48 -16.66 -7.23
C ALA A 331 8.56 -15.67 -6.74
N LYS A 332 9.77 -15.73 -7.32
CA LYS A 332 10.85 -14.78 -7.06
C LYS A 332 10.52 -13.36 -7.52
N LEU A 333 9.94 -13.22 -8.72
CA LEU A 333 9.52 -11.92 -9.27
C LEU A 333 8.38 -11.29 -8.44
N PHE A 334 7.43 -12.06 -7.96
CA PHE A 334 6.37 -11.60 -7.06
C PHE A 334 6.92 -10.99 -5.77
N GLN A 335 8.00 -11.52 -5.22
CA GLN A 335 8.63 -10.97 -4.00
C GLN A 335 9.50 -9.74 -4.27
N LEU A 336 10.08 -9.59 -5.47
CA LEU A 336 11.08 -8.56 -5.78
C LEU A 336 10.52 -7.37 -6.58
N THR A 337 9.31 -7.51 -7.15
CA THR A 337 8.71 -6.52 -8.04
C THR A 337 7.26 -6.24 -7.67
N THR A 338 6.67 -5.24 -8.32
CA THR A 338 5.24 -4.90 -8.21
C THR A 338 4.31 -5.82 -9.03
N LEU A 339 4.81 -6.95 -9.55
CA LEU A 339 3.95 -8.04 -10.06
C LEU A 339 3.05 -8.61 -8.96
N GLN A 340 3.47 -8.52 -7.71
CA GLN A 340 2.63 -8.65 -6.52
C GLN A 340 2.80 -7.39 -5.69
N ASP A 341 1.69 -6.77 -5.32
CA ASP A 341 1.70 -5.51 -4.58
C ASP A 341 0.57 -5.48 -3.55
N SER A 342 0.66 -4.56 -2.60
CA SER A 342 -0.33 -4.39 -1.54
C SER A 342 -1.25 -3.20 -1.85
N PHE A 343 -2.56 -3.43 -1.86
CA PHE A 343 -3.55 -2.36 -1.87
C PHE A 343 -3.90 -1.97 -0.45
N SER A 344 -3.68 -0.70 -0.11
CA SER A 344 -3.99 -0.15 1.21
C SER A 344 -5.31 0.61 1.17
N CYS A 345 -6.31 0.09 1.87
CA CYS A 345 -7.64 0.70 1.97
C CYS A 345 -7.66 1.81 3.02
N ASN A 346 -8.27 2.92 2.67
CA ASN A 346 -8.63 4.01 3.56
C ASN A 346 -9.93 4.64 3.04
N PHE A 347 -11.07 4.13 3.49
CA PHE A 347 -12.39 4.49 2.99
C PHE A 347 -12.88 5.80 3.62
N ASN A 348 -12.20 6.88 3.30
CA ASN A 348 -12.54 8.21 3.77
C ASN A 348 -13.55 8.86 2.81
N VAL A 349 -14.79 9.01 3.26
CA VAL A 349 -15.94 9.47 2.51
C VAL A 349 -16.52 10.71 3.17
N LEU A 350 -17.01 11.64 2.40
CA LEU A 350 -17.75 12.81 2.91
C LEU A 350 -19.20 12.44 3.18
N VAL A 351 -19.64 12.66 4.41
CA VAL A 351 -21.04 12.59 4.83
C VAL A 351 -21.41 13.97 5.38
N ASP A 352 -22.40 14.61 4.80
CA ASP A 352 -22.84 15.98 5.15
C ASP A 352 -21.68 17.01 5.18
N GLY A 353 -20.70 16.83 4.29
CA GLY A 353 -19.52 17.72 4.16
C GLY A 353 -18.40 17.43 5.15
N TYR A 354 -18.50 16.40 5.99
CA TYR A 354 -17.46 16.00 6.93
C TYR A 354 -16.80 14.69 6.50
N PRO A 355 -15.45 14.60 6.51
CA PRO A 355 -14.75 13.36 6.20
C PRO A 355 -14.91 12.33 7.33
N ARG A 356 -15.33 11.13 6.98
CA ARG A 356 -15.46 9.99 7.90
C ARG A 356 -14.82 8.76 7.27
N VAL A 357 -14.03 8.02 8.05
CA VAL A 357 -13.53 6.71 7.65
C VAL A 357 -14.58 5.68 8.05
N MET A 358 -15.10 4.94 7.06
CA MET A 358 -16.26 4.07 7.25
C MET A 358 -16.01 2.70 6.63
N GLY A 359 -16.44 1.64 7.32
CA GLY A 359 -16.50 0.30 6.75
C GLY A 359 -17.58 0.15 5.69
N VAL A 360 -17.53 -0.96 4.97
CA VAL A 360 -18.51 -1.25 3.89
C VAL A 360 -19.96 -1.22 4.41
N ARG A 361 -20.20 -1.81 5.58
CA ARG A 361 -21.54 -1.83 6.22
C ARG A 361 -22.01 -0.43 6.55
N GLU A 362 -21.16 0.42 7.09
CA GLU A 362 -21.51 1.80 7.45
C GLU A 362 -21.76 2.64 6.18
N ILE A 363 -20.96 2.46 5.12
CA ILE A 363 -21.19 3.09 3.82
C ILE A 363 -22.56 2.67 3.24
N LEU A 364 -22.92 1.39 3.31
CA LEU A 364 -24.25 0.92 2.87
C LEU A 364 -25.36 1.54 3.72
N HIS A 365 -25.17 1.68 5.03
CA HIS A 365 -26.12 2.34 5.91
C HIS A 365 -26.40 3.78 5.49
N GLU A 366 -25.34 4.57 5.34
CA GLU A 366 -25.43 5.99 4.94
C GLU A 366 -26.03 6.13 3.53
N TRP A 367 -25.60 5.28 2.58
CA TRP A 367 -26.16 5.30 1.24
C TRP A 367 -27.65 4.95 1.21
N VAL A 368 -28.08 3.94 1.96
CA VAL A 368 -29.50 3.53 2.04
C VAL A 368 -30.33 4.64 2.67
N ALA A 369 -29.84 5.25 3.76
CA ALA A 369 -30.55 6.37 4.40
C ALA A 369 -30.73 7.54 3.43
N TRP A 370 -29.67 7.95 2.75
CA TRP A 370 -29.71 8.99 1.71
C TRP A 370 -30.61 8.60 0.53
N ARG A 371 -30.53 7.35 0.04
CA ARG A 371 -31.34 6.89 -1.09
C ARG A 371 -32.83 6.82 -0.73
N MET A 372 -33.16 6.43 0.49
CA MET A 372 -34.56 6.46 0.99
C MET A 372 -35.13 7.88 0.94
N GLU A 373 -34.37 8.88 1.37
CA GLU A 373 -34.79 10.28 1.32
C GLU A 373 -34.95 10.78 -0.13
N SER A 374 -33.96 10.52 -0.98
CA SER A 374 -34.04 10.83 -2.42
C SER A 374 -35.27 10.16 -3.09
N THR A 375 -35.56 8.92 -2.74
CA THR A 375 -36.74 8.21 -3.26
C THR A 375 -38.04 8.82 -2.74
N ARG A 376 -38.08 9.20 -1.45
CA ARG A 376 -39.24 9.87 -0.83
C ARG A 376 -39.53 11.20 -1.52
N ARG A 377 -38.53 12.03 -1.76
CA ARG A 377 -38.66 13.32 -2.48
C ARG A 377 -39.19 13.14 -3.89
N ARG A 378 -38.63 12.18 -4.64
CA ARG A 378 -39.09 11.86 -6.00
C ARG A 378 -40.57 11.42 -6.02
N ILE A 379 -40.98 10.52 -5.11
CA ILE A 379 -42.35 10.07 -5.02
C ILE A 379 -43.27 11.21 -4.61
N THR A 380 -42.86 12.08 -3.70
CA THR A 380 -43.60 13.29 -3.32
C THR A 380 -43.82 14.22 -4.50
N PHE A 381 -42.79 14.43 -5.33
CA PHE A 381 -42.90 15.22 -6.55
C PHE A 381 -43.91 14.62 -7.53
N ASP A 382 -43.84 13.30 -7.77
CA ASP A 382 -44.79 12.62 -8.65
C ASP A 382 -46.22 12.67 -8.07
N LEU A 383 -46.39 12.51 -6.75
CA LEU A 383 -47.66 12.65 -6.05
C LEU A 383 -48.22 14.06 -6.22
N GLN A 384 -47.43 15.10 -5.97
CA GLN A 384 -47.89 16.48 -6.12
C GLN A 384 -48.34 16.77 -7.56
N LYS A 385 -47.52 16.42 -8.55
CA LYS A 385 -47.82 16.59 -9.96
C LYS A 385 -49.09 15.89 -10.41
N LYS A 386 -49.35 14.67 -9.91
CA LYS A 386 -50.55 13.91 -10.20
C LYS A 386 -51.77 14.50 -9.48
N SER A 387 -51.59 14.96 -8.24
CA SER A 387 -52.66 15.62 -7.46
C SER A 387 -53.05 16.93 -8.10
N ASP A 388 -52.10 17.77 -8.56
CA ASP A 388 -52.40 19.00 -9.28
C ASP A 388 -53.19 18.72 -10.56
N ARG A 389 -52.77 17.67 -11.30
CA ARG A 389 -53.50 17.25 -12.51
C ARG A 389 -54.88 16.72 -12.20
N LEU A 390 -55.07 15.93 -11.17
CA LEU A 390 -56.35 15.42 -10.71
C LEU A 390 -57.25 16.58 -10.31
N HIS A 391 -56.70 17.56 -9.57
CA HIS A 391 -57.43 18.77 -9.18
C HIS A 391 -58.01 19.55 -10.37
N LEU A 392 -57.20 19.74 -11.43
CA LEU A 392 -57.66 20.37 -12.67
C LEU A 392 -58.78 19.55 -13.37
N LEU A 393 -58.64 18.20 -13.36
CA LEU A 393 -59.61 17.35 -14.00
C LEU A 393 -60.97 17.29 -13.23
N HIS A 394 -60.97 17.38 -11.90
CA HIS A 394 -62.21 17.54 -11.12
C HIS A 394 -62.92 18.87 -11.41
N GLY A 395 -62.19 19.97 -11.62
CA GLY A 395 -62.75 21.22 -12.09
C GLY A 395 -63.43 21.09 -13.47
N LEU A 396 -62.78 20.31 -14.35
CA LEU A 396 -63.34 20.00 -15.67
C LEU A 396 -64.60 19.11 -15.55
N GLU A 397 -64.57 18.06 -14.73
CA GLU A 397 -65.70 17.17 -14.47
C GLU A 397 -66.95 17.93 -14.00
N ALA A 398 -66.76 18.88 -13.04
CA ALA A 398 -67.84 19.72 -12.54
C ALA A 398 -68.52 20.52 -13.65
N ILE A 399 -67.77 20.97 -14.67
CA ILE A 399 -68.30 21.71 -15.81
C ILE A 399 -68.87 20.80 -16.88
N LEU A 400 -68.31 19.63 -17.12
CA LEU A 400 -68.79 18.66 -18.08
C LEU A 400 -70.18 18.09 -17.69
N LEU A 401 -70.52 18.11 -16.40
CA LEU A 401 -71.86 17.75 -15.89
C LEU A 401 -72.94 18.77 -16.31
N ASP A 402 -72.57 20.02 -16.59
CA ASP A 402 -73.50 21.09 -17.05
C ASP A 402 -72.81 22.04 -18.02
N ILE A 403 -72.53 21.52 -19.21
CA ILE A 403 -71.78 22.25 -20.26
C ILE A 403 -72.58 23.49 -20.76
N ASP A 404 -73.87 23.35 -20.89
CA ASP A 404 -74.72 24.47 -21.38
C ASP A 404 -74.65 25.65 -20.45
N LYS A 405 -74.64 25.43 -19.15
CA LYS A 405 -74.42 26.49 -18.15
C LYS A 405 -73.03 27.13 -18.28
N ALA A 406 -71.98 26.38 -18.54
CA ALA A 406 -70.67 26.94 -18.75
C ALA A 406 -70.59 27.85 -19.99
N ILE A 407 -71.14 27.36 -21.12
CA ILE A 407 -71.20 28.11 -22.37
C ILE A 407 -72.04 29.37 -22.17
N LYS A 408 -73.15 29.28 -21.44
CA LYS A 408 -73.99 30.45 -21.14
C LYS A 408 -73.23 31.50 -20.31
N ILE A 409 -72.57 31.10 -19.24
CA ILE A 409 -71.75 32.00 -18.41
C ILE A 409 -70.70 32.72 -19.26
N ILE A 410 -69.95 31.97 -20.09
CA ILE A 410 -68.92 32.57 -20.93
C ILE A 410 -69.49 33.58 -21.93
N ARG A 411 -70.60 33.25 -22.58
CA ARG A 411 -71.28 34.12 -23.58
C ARG A 411 -71.89 35.36 -22.98
N GLU A 412 -72.46 35.27 -21.78
CA GLU A 412 -73.14 36.38 -21.10
C GLU A 412 -72.14 37.31 -20.40
N THR A 413 -70.89 36.88 -20.20
CA THR A 413 -69.84 37.70 -19.59
C THR A 413 -69.35 38.76 -20.61
N LYS A 414 -69.35 40.02 -20.21
CA LYS A 414 -68.98 41.11 -21.07
C LYS A 414 -67.49 41.44 -21.19
N LEU A 415 -66.78 41.16 -20.12
CA LEU A 415 -65.31 41.37 -20.02
C LEU A 415 -64.57 40.13 -19.89
N GLU A 416 -63.47 39.89 -20.61
CA GLU A 416 -62.63 38.72 -20.60
C GLU A 416 -62.10 38.41 -19.18
N VAL A 417 -61.71 39.43 -18.44
CA VAL A 417 -61.22 39.31 -17.07
C VAL A 417 -62.26 38.78 -16.05
N GLU A 418 -63.57 38.88 -16.39
CA GLU A 418 -64.66 38.40 -15.53
C GLU A 418 -65.06 36.96 -15.83
N VAL A 419 -64.57 36.33 -16.90
CA VAL A 419 -64.92 34.94 -17.28
C VAL A 419 -64.53 33.97 -16.19
N VAL A 420 -63.30 34.01 -15.72
CA VAL A 420 -62.79 33.15 -14.66
C VAL A 420 -63.54 33.34 -13.34
N PRO A 421 -63.75 34.51 -12.77
CA PRO A 421 -64.55 34.77 -11.60
C PRO A 421 -66.00 34.28 -11.72
N ASN A 422 -66.62 34.40 -12.89
CA ASN A 422 -68.00 33.96 -13.13
C ASN A 422 -68.10 32.44 -13.20
N LEU A 423 -67.14 31.76 -13.81
CA LEU A 423 -67.06 30.29 -13.79
C LEU A 423 -66.86 29.78 -12.37
N MET A 424 -65.99 30.39 -11.59
CA MET A 424 -65.77 30.07 -10.18
C MET A 424 -67.06 30.12 -9.37
N LYS A 425 -67.84 31.20 -9.48
CA LYS A 425 -69.15 31.37 -8.80
C LYS A 425 -70.21 30.39 -9.32
N GLY A 426 -70.20 30.13 -10.62
CA GLY A 426 -71.20 29.27 -11.26
C GLY A 426 -71.08 27.78 -10.89
N PHE A 427 -69.87 27.29 -10.72
CA PHE A 427 -69.56 25.87 -10.50
C PHE A 427 -68.95 25.58 -9.14
N GLY A 428 -68.57 26.58 -8.35
CA GLY A 428 -67.95 26.37 -7.05
C GLY A 428 -66.53 25.84 -7.17
N ILE A 429 -65.84 26.15 -8.26
CA ILE A 429 -64.46 25.75 -8.55
C ILE A 429 -63.48 26.90 -8.21
N ASP A 430 -62.23 26.55 -8.00
CA ASP A 430 -61.19 27.56 -7.73
C ASP A 430 -60.69 28.23 -9.01
N GLN A 431 -59.79 29.20 -8.85
CA GLN A 431 -59.27 29.98 -9.94
C GLN A 431 -58.45 29.14 -10.93
N THR A 432 -57.58 28.23 -10.46
CA THR A 432 -56.73 27.38 -11.30
C THR A 432 -57.59 26.39 -12.13
N GLN A 433 -58.62 25.86 -11.55
CA GLN A 433 -59.59 25.03 -12.24
C GLN A 433 -60.39 25.82 -13.30
N ALA A 434 -60.86 27.01 -12.95
CA ALA A 434 -61.62 27.88 -13.84
C ALA A 434 -60.77 28.36 -15.03
N GLU A 435 -59.55 28.76 -14.83
CA GLU A 435 -58.56 29.10 -15.88
C GLU A 435 -58.32 27.92 -16.84
N PHE A 436 -58.06 26.74 -16.30
CA PHE A 436 -57.83 25.52 -17.09
C PHE A 436 -59.08 25.18 -17.97
N VAL A 437 -60.25 25.34 -17.43
CA VAL A 437 -61.49 25.07 -18.16
C VAL A 437 -61.76 26.13 -19.22
N ALA A 438 -61.53 27.44 -18.94
CA ALA A 438 -61.73 28.51 -19.89
C ALA A 438 -60.86 28.36 -21.16
N GLU A 439 -59.68 27.69 -21.04
CA GLU A 439 -58.76 27.40 -22.14
C GLU A 439 -59.12 26.14 -22.95
N ILE A 440 -60.22 25.42 -22.61
CA ILE A 440 -60.57 24.21 -23.32
C ILE A 440 -61.02 24.51 -24.73
N LYS A 441 -60.47 23.78 -25.68
CA LYS A 441 -60.88 23.89 -27.08
C LYS A 441 -62.29 23.28 -27.26
N LEU A 442 -63.21 23.99 -27.96
CA LEU A 442 -64.58 23.55 -28.22
C LEU A 442 -64.68 22.11 -28.77
N ARG A 443 -63.70 21.68 -29.60
CA ARG A 443 -63.65 20.31 -30.12
C ARG A 443 -63.49 19.22 -29.01
N ASN A 444 -63.06 19.60 -27.83
CA ASN A 444 -62.81 18.70 -26.71
C ASN A 444 -64.04 18.60 -25.78
N ILE A 445 -65.23 19.11 -26.19
CA ILE A 445 -66.48 19.04 -25.47
C ILE A 445 -67.37 17.91 -26.07
N ASN A 446 -66.80 16.83 -26.50
CA ASN A 446 -67.56 15.69 -27.03
C ASN A 446 -67.63 14.53 -26.01
N GLU A 447 -68.58 13.62 -26.23
CA GLU A 447 -68.83 12.49 -25.34
C GLU A 447 -67.59 11.58 -25.15
N GLU A 448 -66.86 11.35 -26.23
CA GLU A 448 -65.61 10.52 -26.19
C GLU A 448 -64.52 11.16 -25.30
N TYR A 449 -64.34 12.46 -25.39
CA TYR A 449 -63.39 13.19 -24.57
C TYR A 449 -63.78 13.14 -23.07
N ILE A 450 -65.05 13.30 -22.76
CA ILE A 450 -65.59 13.23 -21.40
C ILE A 450 -65.31 11.85 -20.82
N LEU A 451 -65.69 10.79 -21.51
CA LEU A 451 -65.44 9.41 -21.07
C LEU A 451 -63.97 9.11 -20.86
N ASN A 452 -63.09 9.61 -21.71
CA ASN A 452 -61.65 9.45 -21.56
C ASN A 452 -61.14 10.19 -20.31
N ARG A 453 -61.65 11.38 -20.00
CA ARG A 453 -61.27 12.16 -18.81
C ARG A 453 -61.74 11.51 -17.51
N THR A 454 -62.93 10.94 -17.48
CA THR A 454 -63.41 10.19 -16.31
C THR A 454 -62.51 8.98 -16.04
N LYS A 455 -62.15 8.24 -17.08
CA LYS A 455 -61.17 7.14 -16.94
C LYS A 455 -59.78 7.62 -16.45
N ASP A 456 -59.35 8.80 -16.95
CA ASP A 456 -58.07 9.41 -16.50
C ASP A 456 -58.16 9.79 -15.01
N ILE A 457 -59.32 10.26 -14.49
CA ILE A 457 -59.56 10.59 -13.08
C ILE A 457 -59.42 9.32 -12.22
N GLU A 458 -60.18 8.27 -12.52
CA GLU A 458 -60.13 7.00 -11.79
C GLU A 458 -58.72 6.40 -11.73
N LYS A 459 -58.00 6.47 -12.87
CA LYS A 459 -56.61 6.02 -12.95
C LYS A 459 -55.66 6.84 -12.07
N LEU A 460 -55.79 8.18 -12.10
CA LEU A 460 -54.98 9.09 -11.31
C LEU A 460 -55.25 8.92 -9.81
N GLU A 461 -56.52 8.73 -9.40
CA GLU A 461 -56.89 8.46 -8.01
C GLU A 461 -56.23 7.18 -7.51
N GLY A 462 -56.24 6.11 -8.31
CA GLY A 462 -55.58 4.85 -7.99
C GLY A 462 -54.07 5.03 -7.85
N GLU A 463 -53.41 5.77 -8.78
CA GLU A 463 -51.98 6.06 -8.76
C GLU A 463 -51.60 6.93 -7.55
N ILE A 464 -52.40 7.94 -7.21
CA ILE A 464 -52.21 8.81 -6.02
C ILE A 464 -52.33 8.00 -4.73
N ALA A 465 -53.35 7.11 -4.63
CA ALA A 465 -53.54 6.25 -3.48
C ALA A 465 -52.33 5.31 -3.29
N GLU A 466 -51.77 4.74 -4.37
CA GLU A 466 -50.57 3.90 -4.36
C GLU A 466 -49.34 4.66 -3.90
N LEU A 467 -49.08 5.86 -4.47
CA LEU A 467 -47.96 6.70 -4.09
C LEU A 467 -48.07 7.14 -2.63
N THR A 468 -49.24 7.53 -2.17
CA THR A 468 -49.49 7.91 -0.77
C THR A 468 -49.26 6.72 0.17
N ALA A 469 -49.73 5.53 -0.16
CA ALA A 469 -49.48 4.34 0.60
C ALA A 469 -48.00 3.91 0.60
N THR A 470 -47.26 4.25 -0.46
CA THR A 470 -45.81 4.01 -0.55
C THR A 470 -45.05 4.96 0.37
N LEU A 471 -45.40 6.26 0.37
CA LEU A 471 -44.79 7.26 1.25
C LEU A 471 -45.02 6.98 2.74
N ALA A 472 -46.21 6.42 3.08
CA ALA A 472 -46.57 6.07 4.46
C ALA A 472 -45.81 4.85 5.01
N SER A 473 -45.08 4.10 4.18
CA SER A 473 -44.47 2.84 4.58
C SER A 473 -42.99 2.76 4.16
N GLU A 474 -42.06 2.80 5.12
CA GLU A 474 -40.62 2.57 4.87
C GLU A 474 -40.35 1.23 4.16
N LYS A 475 -41.14 0.17 4.51
CA LYS A 475 -40.99 -1.11 3.86
C LYS A 475 -41.29 -1.04 2.35
N LYS A 476 -42.29 -0.24 1.95
CA LYS A 476 -42.61 -0.04 0.54
C LYS A 476 -41.52 0.79 -0.16
N ILE A 477 -41.00 1.83 0.47
CA ILE A 477 -39.86 2.62 -0.08
C ILE A 477 -38.63 1.72 -0.27
N LYS A 478 -38.26 0.89 0.73
CA LYS A 478 -37.22 -0.12 0.60
C LYS A 478 -37.49 -1.12 -0.54
N GLY A 479 -38.79 -1.48 -0.75
CA GLY A 479 -39.20 -2.30 -1.89
C GLY A 479 -38.88 -1.66 -3.23
N VAL A 480 -39.24 -0.37 -3.39
CA VAL A 480 -38.90 0.40 -4.61
C VAL A 480 -37.40 0.43 -4.87
N ILE A 481 -36.59 0.69 -3.85
CA ILE A 481 -35.12 0.71 -3.97
C ILE A 481 -34.58 -0.67 -4.36
N ARG A 482 -35.10 -1.74 -3.74
CA ARG A 482 -34.73 -3.12 -4.06
C ARG A 482 -35.06 -3.48 -5.52
N ASP A 483 -36.23 -3.08 -6.02
CA ASP A 483 -36.66 -3.36 -7.39
C ASP A 483 -35.79 -2.57 -8.41
N GLU A 484 -35.35 -1.35 -8.06
CA GLU A 484 -34.38 -0.56 -8.84
C GLU A 484 -33.02 -1.24 -8.88
N LEU A 485 -32.51 -1.69 -7.74
CA LEU A 485 -31.25 -2.44 -7.67
C LEU A 485 -31.30 -3.75 -8.48
N ALA A 486 -32.42 -4.47 -8.42
CA ALA A 486 -32.64 -5.68 -9.21
C ALA A 486 -32.65 -5.39 -10.72
N ALA A 487 -33.25 -4.27 -11.12
CA ALA A 487 -33.26 -3.83 -12.51
C ALA A 487 -31.83 -3.47 -13.01
N VAL A 488 -31.05 -2.74 -12.20
CA VAL A 488 -29.64 -2.44 -12.49
C VAL A 488 -28.84 -3.72 -12.62
N ASN A 489 -28.99 -4.65 -11.65
CA ASN A 489 -28.29 -5.93 -11.62
C ASN A 489 -28.57 -6.79 -12.85
N LYS A 490 -29.82 -6.78 -13.34
CA LYS A 490 -30.22 -7.49 -14.55
C LYS A 490 -29.70 -6.84 -15.84
N LYS A 491 -29.72 -5.51 -15.90
CA LYS A 491 -29.43 -4.73 -17.11
C LYS A 491 -27.93 -4.60 -17.39
N TYR A 492 -27.11 -4.49 -16.33
CA TYR A 492 -25.68 -4.21 -16.41
C TYR A 492 -24.85 -5.34 -15.81
N VAL A 493 -24.99 -6.55 -16.37
CA VAL A 493 -24.23 -7.72 -15.91
C VAL A 493 -22.76 -7.54 -16.24
N THR A 494 -21.93 -7.55 -15.21
CA THR A 494 -20.48 -7.47 -15.34
C THR A 494 -19.86 -8.64 -14.57
N PRO A 495 -19.24 -9.62 -15.26
CA PRO A 495 -18.58 -10.73 -14.57
C PRO A 495 -17.40 -10.19 -13.76
N ARG A 496 -17.13 -10.84 -12.61
CA ARG A 496 -15.94 -10.54 -11.81
C ARG A 496 -14.67 -10.75 -12.65
N LYS A 497 -13.77 -9.77 -12.62
CA LYS A 497 -12.51 -9.81 -13.36
C LYS A 497 -11.35 -10.28 -12.48
N THR A 498 -11.26 -9.76 -11.25
CA THR A 498 -10.20 -10.13 -10.30
C THR A 498 -10.47 -11.48 -9.67
N GLY A 499 -9.53 -12.41 -9.79
CA GLY A 499 -9.59 -13.73 -9.16
C GLY A 499 -9.31 -13.69 -7.66
N LEU A 500 -9.62 -14.79 -6.99
CA LEU A 500 -9.27 -15.01 -5.60
C LEU A 500 -8.41 -16.27 -5.52
N VAL A 501 -7.35 -16.22 -4.73
CA VAL A 501 -6.42 -17.33 -4.51
C VAL A 501 -6.23 -17.57 -3.01
N SER A 502 -6.21 -18.83 -2.59
CA SER A 502 -5.92 -19.18 -1.20
C SER A 502 -4.45 -18.86 -0.86
N PRO A 503 -4.15 -18.35 0.35
CA PRO A 503 -2.77 -18.20 0.80
C PRO A 503 -1.96 -19.50 0.75
N GLU A 504 -2.61 -20.66 0.89
CA GLU A 504 -1.98 -21.98 0.84
C GLU A 504 -1.51 -22.36 -0.57
N GLU A 505 -2.09 -21.77 -1.61
CA GLU A 505 -1.72 -21.97 -3.02
C GLU A 505 -0.55 -21.07 -3.46
N VAL A 506 -0.10 -20.15 -2.59
CA VAL A 506 0.98 -19.22 -2.90
C VAL A 506 2.33 -19.89 -2.62
N VAL A 507 3.11 -20.11 -3.67
CA VAL A 507 4.46 -20.65 -3.58
C VAL A 507 5.39 -19.56 -3.04
N GLU A 508 5.93 -19.73 -1.83
CA GLU A 508 7.00 -18.91 -1.29
C GLU A 508 8.36 -19.51 -1.65
N VAL A 509 9.21 -18.71 -2.25
CA VAL A 509 10.59 -19.08 -2.57
C VAL A 509 11.53 -18.31 -1.64
N SER A 510 12.48 -19.01 -1.04
CA SER A 510 13.55 -18.34 -0.31
C SER A 510 14.37 -17.48 -1.28
N LEU A 511 14.46 -16.19 -1.01
CA LEU A 511 15.27 -15.25 -1.81
C LEU A 511 16.77 -15.36 -1.53
N GLU A 512 17.17 -16.19 -0.58
CA GLU A 512 18.58 -16.47 -0.38
C GLU A 512 19.10 -17.14 -1.66
N PRO A 513 20.15 -16.60 -2.29
CA PRO A 513 20.78 -17.28 -3.42
C PRO A 513 21.18 -18.69 -2.96
N GLU A 514 20.84 -19.71 -3.73
CA GLU A 514 21.36 -21.06 -3.52
C GLU A 514 22.90 -20.93 -3.57
N VAL A 515 23.50 -20.89 -2.38
CA VAL A 515 24.93 -20.87 -2.23
C VAL A 515 25.40 -22.29 -2.48
N GLU A 516 26.19 -22.50 -3.52
CA GLU A 516 26.80 -23.82 -3.78
C GLU A 516 27.59 -24.26 -2.54
N GLU A 517 27.31 -25.45 -2.06
CA GLU A 517 28.03 -26.07 -0.94
C GLU A 517 29.29 -26.72 -1.46
N TYR A 518 30.45 -26.18 -1.08
CA TYR A 518 31.75 -26.78 -1.36
C TYR A 518 32.74 -26.47 -0.22
N PRO A 519 33.71 -27.39 0.02
CA PRO A 519 34.68 -27.21 1.07
C PRO A 519 35.68 -26.10 0.69
N VAL A 520 36.04 -25.30 1.71
CA VAL A 520 37.02 -24.23 1.61
C VAL A 520 37.91 -24.21 2.85
N THR A 521 39.13 -23.68 2.70
CA THR A 521 39.99 -23.35 3.83
C THR A 521 39.96 -21.84 4.01
N ILE A 522 39.66 -21.40 5.22
CA ILE A 522 39.72 -19.99 5.62
C ILE A 522 41.08 -19.74 6.26
N MET A 523 41.78 -18.73 5.76
CA MET A 523 43.03 -18.23 6.30
C MET A 523 42.91 -16.76 6.61
N VAL A 524 43.28 -16.35 7.79
CA VAL A 524 43.28 -14.93 8.19
C VAL A 524 44.70 -14.52 8.61
N SER A 525 45.16 -13.40 8.07
CA SER A 525 46.45 -12.85 8.46
C SER A 525 46.33 -11.95 9.70
N ARG A 526 47.47 -11.62 10.33
CA ARG A 526 47.52 -10.72 11.50
C ARG A 526 46.96 -9.33 11.22
N HIS A 527 47.13 -8.84 10.00
CA HIS A 527 46.58 -7.54 9.58
C HIS A 527 45.10 -7.63 9.14
N GLY A 528 44.41 -8.79 9.32
CA GLY A 528 43.00 -8.94 9.07
C GLY A 528 42.62 -9.16 7.61
N TYR A 529 43.52 -9.71 6.78
CA TYR A 529 43.19 -10.16 5.44
C TYR A 529 42.70 -11.61 5.47
N LEU A 530 41.48 -11.85 4.97
CA LEU A 530 40.87 -13.17 4.86
C LEU A 530 41.05 -13.72 3.45
N LYS A 531 41.55 -14.96 3.35
CA LYS A 531 41.59 -15.74 2.12
C LYS A 531 40.61 -16.92 2.24
N LYS A 532 39.73 -17.04 1.29
CA LYS A 532 38.88 -18.20 1.11
C LYS A 532 39.45 -19.03 -0.03
N MET A 533 39.96 -20.19 0.25
CA MET A 533 40.64 -21.01 -0.75
C MET A 533 40.00 -22.37 -0.88
N THR A 534 39.81 -22.82 -2.12
CA THR A 534 39.36 -24.17 -2.41
C THR A 534 40.54 -25.14 -2.30
N GLU A 535 40.29 -26.40 -1.96
CA GLU A 535 41.30 -27.48 -1.86
C GLU A 535 42.18 -27.55 -3.13
N ARG A 536 41.58 -27.36 -4.31
CA ARG A 536 42.26 -27.34 -5.60
C ARG A 536 43.28 -26.23 -5.71
N VAL A 537 43.02 -25.07 -5.15
CA VAL A 537 43.93 -23.90 -5.20
C VAL A 537 45.02 -24.10 -4.16
N LEU A 538 44.65 -24.53 -2.93
CA LEU A 538 45.56 -24.78 -1.82
C LEU A 538 46.63 -25.85 -2.14
N SER A 539 46.18 -27.00 -2.69
CA SER A 539 47.10 -28.11 -3.04
C SER A 539 48.12 -27.78 -4.15
N ARG A 540 47.86 -26.75 -4.95
CA ARG A 540 48.76 -26.30 -6.02
C ARG A 540 49.60 -25.11 -5.64
N ALA A 541 49.34 -24.47 -4.50
CA ALA A 541 50.06 -23.29 -4.04
C ALA A 541 51.39 -23.69 -3.40
N GLN A 542 52.49 -23.24 -3.97
CA GLN A 542 53.83 -23.40 -3.32
C GLN A 542 54.05 -22.35 -2.26
N THR A 543 53.55 -21.12 -2.47
CA THR A 543 53.65 -20.02 -1.51
C THR A 543 52.36 -19.16 -1.61
N LEU A 544 51.97 -18.58 -0.49
CA LEU A 544 50.82 -17.66 -0.40
C LEU A 544 51.33 -16.24 -0.27
N LYS A 545 50.74 -15.30 -0.99
CA LYS A 545 51.09 -13.90 -0.91
C LYS A 545 50.42 -13.23 0.29
N TYR A 546 51.21 -12.61 1.14
CA TYR A 546 50.75 -11.73 2.21
C TYR A 546 51.22 -10.29 1.91
N LYS A 547 50.73 -9.32 2.67
CA LYS A 547 51.22 -7.94 2.64
C LYS A 547 52.61 -7.87 3.28
N ASP A 548 53.41 -6.83 2.97
CA ASP A 548 54.70 -6.61 3.62
C ASP A 548 54.48 -6.50 5.15
N ASP A 549 55.27 -7.21 5.93
CA ASP A 549 55.21 -7.31 7.39
C ASP A 549 53.93 -7.98 7.93
N ASP A 550 53.21 -8.80 7.12
CA ASP A 550 52.03 -9.56 7.53
C ASP A 550 52.30 -11.06 7.44
N GLU A 551 51.71 -11.84 8.34
CA GLU A 551 51.88 -13.28 8.46
C GLU A 551 50.56 -14.02 8.65
N PRO A 552 50.48 -15.33 8.34
CA PRO A 552 49.32 -16.13 8.64
C PRO A 552 49.11 -16.18 10.16
N PHE A 553 47.84 -16.05 10.57
CA PHE A 553 47.48 -15.99 11.97
C PHE A 553 46.48 -17.10 12.34
N ILE A 554 45.45 -17.32 11.51
CA ILE A 554 44.41 -18.33 11.76
C ILE A 554 44.17 -19.08 10.46
N GLU A 555 44.07 -20.42 10.57
CA GLU A 555 43.72 -21.32 9.48
C GLU A 555 42.79 -22.43 9.97
N PHE A 556 41.69 -22.66 9.25
CA PHE A 556 40.77 -23.75 9.52
C PHE A 556 39.92 -24.14 8.30
N PRO A 557 39.47 -25.42 8.20
CA PRO A 557 38.53 -25.84 7.17
C PRO A 557 37.11 -25.30 7.46
N SER A 558 36.34 -24.98 6.41
CA SER A 558 34.96 -24.52 6.48
C SER A 558 34.19 -24.94 5.23
N GLN A 559 32.91 -24.60 5.17
CA GLN A 559 32.06 -24.76 3.99
C GLN A 559 31.63 -23.39 3.46
N ASN A 560 31.48 -23.27 2.13
CA ASN A 560 31.04 -22.00 1.52
C ASN A 560 29.70 -21.50 2.06
N THR A 561 28.86 -22.39 2.57
CA THR A 561 27.52 -22.10 3.13
C THR A 561 27.55 -21.66 4.59
N HIS A 562 28.68 -21.87 5.30
CA HIS A 562 28.78 -21.59 6.73
C HIS A 562 28.84 -20.09 7.07
N GLU A 563 28.65 -19.80 8.36
CA GLU A 563 28.90 -18.48 8.95
C GLU A 563 30.27 -18.43 9.61
N LEU A 564 30.86 -17.26 9.68
CA LEU A 564 32.05 -16.99 10.48
C LEU A 564 31.73 -16.01 11.61
N LEU A 565 32.37 -16.23 12.75
CA LEU A 565 32.40 -15.30 13.87
C LEU A 565 33.80 -14.66 13.94
N VAL A 566 33.85 -13.35 13.74
CA VAL A 566 35.10 -12.55 13.74
C VAL A 566 35.13 -11.72 15.01
N PHE A 567 36.06 -12.03 15.93
CA PHE A 567 36.23 -11.34 17.21
C PHE A 567 37.31 -10.31 17.13
N THR A 568 37.13 -9.18 17.84
CA THR A 568 38.02 -8.04 17.80
C THR A 568 38.49 -7.63 19.20
N ASP A 569 39.60 -6.88 19.24
CA ASP A 569 40.19 -6.34 20.47
C ASP A 569 39.31 -5.30 21.18
N LYS A 570 38.25 -4.79 20.49
CA LYS A 570 37.21 -3.93 21.07
C LYS A 570 36.00 -4.71 21.60
N GLN A 571 36.15 -6.01 21.89
CA GLN A 571 35.15 -6.91 22.44
C GLN A 571 33.90 -7.02 21.56
N GLN A 572 34.05 -6.87 20.26
CA GLN A 572 33.00 -7.02 19.30
C GLN A 572 33.12 -8.37 18.60
N CYS A 573 31.98 -8.90 18.14
CA CYS A 573 31.95 -10.05 17.27
C CYS A 573 31.11 -9.71 16.03
N TYR A 574 31.70 -9.87 14.86
CA TYR A 574 31.03 -9.71 13.58
C TYR A 574 30.64 -11.09 13.07
N LYS A 575 29.40 -11.18 12.57
CA LYS A 575 28.86 -12.35 11.90
C LYS A 575 28.84 -12.13 10.40
N CYS A 576 29.40 -13.02 9.65
CA CYS A 576 29.44 -12.96 8.19
C CYS A 576 29.32 -14.36 7.58
N LYS A 577 28.79 -14.45 6.35
CA LYS A 577 28.73 -15.71 5.61
C LYS A 577 30.02 -15.90 4.83
N VAL A 578 30.54 -17.16 4.78
CA VAL A 578 31.71 -17.50 3.97
C VAL A 578 31.46 -17.16 2.49
N SER A 579 30.22 -17.34 2.02
CA SER A 579 29.83 -17.06 0.64
C SER A 579 29.90 -15.60 0.22
N GLN A 580 30.01 -14.66 1.16
CA GLN A 580 30.16 -13.22 0.81
C GLN A 580 31.57 -12.87 0.36
N PHE A 581 32.57 -13.73 0.66
CA PHE A 581 33.95 -13.56 0.23
C PHE A 581 34.20 -14.31 -1.08
N GLU A 582 34.93 -13.70 -1.99
CA GLU A 582 35.33 -14.34 -3.25
C GLU A 582 36.42 -15.41 -3.02
N ASP A 583 36.42 -16.47 -3.85
CA ASP A 583 37.48 -17.48 -3.83
C ASP A 583 38.82 -16.84 -4.20
N THR A 584 39.78 -16.98 -3.31
CA THR A 584 41.08 -16.29 -3.38
C THR A 584 42.13 -17.17 -4.05
N LYS A 585 42.89 -16.62 -4.99
CA LYS A 585 44.07 -17.29 -5.58
C LYS A 585 45.30 -17.08 -4.70
N ALA A 586 46.27 -17.99 -4.76
CA ALA A 586 47.49 -17.93 -3.95
C ALA A 586 48.23 -16.58 -4.04
N ALA A 587 48.24 -15.92 -5.21
CA ALA A 587 48.91 -14.67 -5.47
C ALA A 587 48.10 -13.42 -5.05
N GLN A 588 46.88 -13.57 -4.53
CA GLN A 588 46.04 -12.45 -4.09
C GLN A 588 46.16 -12.27 -2.58
N LEU A 589 45.94 -11.03 -2.09
CA LEU A 589 45.97 -10.72 -0.65
C LEU A 589 44.73 -11.23 0.10
N GLY A 590 43.62 -11.40 -0.61
CA GLY A 590 42.33 -11.72 -0.01
C GLY A 590 41.50 -10.47 0.35
N SER A 591 40.37 -10.68 1.03
CA SER A 591 39.43 -9.66 1.49
C SER A 591 39.93 -9.02 2.79
N TYR A 592 39.90 -7.69 2.87
CA TYR A 592 40.27 -6.98 4.11
C TYR A 592 39.03 -6.87 5.01
N LEU A 593 39.07 -7.62 6.11
CA LEU A 593 37.90 -7.73 7.03
C LEU A 593 37.48 -6.36 7.61
N GLY A 594 38.40 -5.45 7.83
CA GLY A 594 38.09 -4.11 8.33
C GLY A 594 37.14 -3.34 7.42
N THR A 595 37.29 -3.45 6.10
CA THR A 595 36.43 -2.79 5.11
C THR A 595 35.16 -3.59 4.87
N ASP A 596 35.26 -4.92 4.68
CA ASP A 596 34.16 -5.77 4.28
C ASP A 596 33.09 -5.95 5.40
N LEU A 597 33.54 -5.81 6.66
CA LEU A 597 32.67 -5.89 7.84
C LEU A 597 32.35 -4.53 8.45
N GLU A 598 32.80 -3.43 7.83
CA GLU A 598 32.60 -2.06 8.32
C GLU A 598 33.03 -1.91 9.79
N MET A 599 34.25 -2.43 10.12
CA MET A 599 34.80 -2.38 11.47
C MET A 599 35.10 -0.95 11.87
N ASP A 600 35.09 -0.66 13.18
CA ASP A 600 35.44 0.64 13.71
C ASP A 600 36.94 0.95 13.44
N ALA A 601 37.30 2.22 13.37
CA ALA A 601 38.69 2.62 13.21
C ALA A 601 39.56 2.05 14.35
N ASP A 602 40.77 1.61 14.06
CA ASP A 602 41.75 1.03 14.99
C ASP A 602 41.22 -0.24 15.72
N GLU A 603 40.32 -1.01 15.08
CA GLU A 603 39.85 -2.30 15.56
C GLU A 603 40.58 -3.44 14.87
N ASN A 604 41.15 -4.36 15.65
CA ASN A 604 41.93 -5.45 15.12
C ASN A 604 41.27 -6.81 15.37
N VAL A 605 41.39 -7.70 14.40
CA VAL A 605 40.90 -9.08 14.52
C VAL A 605 41.80 -9.83 15.49
N ILE A 606 41.19 -10.49 16.49
CA ILE A 606 41.91 -11.28 17.48
C ILE A 606 41.57 -12.78 17.39
N TRP A 607 40.46 -13.12 16.82
CA TRP A 607 40.08 -14.52 16.60
C TRP A 607 38.98 -14.64 15.53
N VAL A 608 39.04 -15.71 14.74
CA VAL A 608 38.01 -16.05 13.76
C VAL A 608 37.71 -17.53 13.89
N LEU A 609 36.43 -17.88 13.85
CA LEU A 609 36.01 -19.26 13.88
C LEU A 609 34.79 -19.51 13.00
N ASP A 610 34.61 -20.77 12.61
CA ASP A 610 33.40 -21.34 12.07
C ASP A 610 32.61 -21.99 13.23
N PRO A 611 31.42 -21.48 13.59
CA PRO A 611 30.62 -22.07 14.68
C PRO A 611 29.91 -23.36 14.27
N GLU A 612 29.98 -23.73 12.98
CA GLU A 612 29.26 -24.89 12.40
C GLU A 612 27.74 -24.84 12.76
N ASP A 613 27.31 -25.71 13.67
CA ASP A 613 25.91 -25.78 14.13
C ASP A 613 25.66 -25.09 15.49
N TYR A 614 26.63 -24.33 16.00
CA TYR A 614 26.59 -23.62 17.29
C TYR A 614 26.44 -24.52 18.52
N LYS A 615 26.70 -25.84 18.42
CA LYS A 615 26.54 -26.77 19.55
C LYS A 615 27.79 -26.86 20.43
N ALA A 616 28.97 -26.52 19.87
CA ALA A 616 30.24 -26.53 20.61
C ALA A 616 30.33 -25.35 21.58
N ASP A 617 31.36 -25.38 22.42
CA ASP A 617 31.71 -24.30 23.34
C ASP A 617 32.97 -23.56 22.85
N ALA A 618 33.12 -22.30 23.21
CA ALA A 618 34.35 -21.52 23.04
C ALA A 618 35.06 -21.38 24.37
N LEU A 619 36.36 -21.73 24.39
CA LEU A 619 37.26 -21.44 25.49
C LEU A 619 37.99 -20.13 25.23
N TYR A 620 38.05 -19.28 26.24
CA TYR A 620 38.85 -18.08 26.26
C TYR A 620 39.77 -18.06 27.47
N VAL A 621 41.08 -17.77 27.27
CA VAL A 621 42.04 -17.56 28.35
C VAL A 621 42.65 -16.15 28.21
N PHE A 622 42.63 -15.43 29.32
CA PHE A 622 43.04 -14.05 29.38
C PHE A 622 44.35 -13.85 30.12
N GLU A 623 45.10 -12.79 29.78
CA GLU A 623 46.37 -12.44 30.36
C GLU A 623 46.33 -12.34 31.90
N ASN A 624 45.22 -11.91 32.48
CA ASN A 624 45.02 -11.85 33.92
C ASN A 624 44.79 -13.20 34.61
N GLY A 625 44.93 -14.30 33.85
CA GLY A 625 44.80 -15.66 34.36
C GLY A 625 43.34 -16.14 34.53
N ARG A 626 42.40 -15.47 33.93
CA ARG A 626 41.00 -15.92 33.85
C ARG A 626 40.79 -16.83 32.66
N ALA A 627 40.00 -17.86 32.88
CA ALA A 627 39.53 -18.76 31.82
C ALA A 627 37.99 -18.82 31.85
N VAL A 628 37.38 -18.91 30.69
CA VAL A 628 35.93 -18.97 30.54
C VAL A 628 35.56 -19.90 29.40
N ARG A 629 34.55 -20.72 29.63
CA ARG A 629 33.89 -21.54 28.65
C ARG A 629 32.51 -20.97 28.33
N VAL A 630 32.26 -20.63 27.07
CA VAL A 630 31.02 -19.99 26.61
C VAL A 630 30.39 -20.85 25.52
N ALA A 631 29.10 -21.17 25.65
CA ALA A 631 28.37 -21.90 24.61
C ALA A 631 28.28 -21.04 23.33
N LEU A 632 28.68 -21.60 22.17
CA LEU A 632 28.56 -20.92 20.89
C LEU A 632 27.11 -20.53 20.53
N SER A 633 26.13 -21.27 21.08
CA SER A 633 24.70 -20.88 20.96
C SER A 633 24.38 -19.47 21.49
N GLY A 634 25.24 -18.93 22.39
CA GLY A 634 25.14 -17.54 22.86
C GLY A 634 25.43 -16.49 21.77
N TYR A 635 26.07 -16.88 20.68
CA TYR A 635 26.35 -16.04 19.51
C TYR A 635 25.31 -16.25 18.37
N ALA A 636 24.46 -17.28 18.47
CA ALA A 636 23.36 -17.50 17.55
C ALA A 636 22.28 -16.42 17.77
N THR A 637 21.92 -15.67 16.74
CA THR A 637 20.91 -14.61 16.82
C THR A 637 19.71 -14.96 15.94
N LYS A 638 18.50 -14.76 16.43
CA LYS A 638 17.24 -14.96 15.68
C LYS A 638 17.02 -13.93 14.56
N THR A 639 17.82 -12.85 14.55
CA THR A 639 17.74 -11.77 13.57
C THR A 639 19.09 -11.63 12.86
N ASN A 640 19.10 -11.12 11.62
CA ASN A 640 20.31 -10.82 10.83
C ASN A 640 21.19 -9.73 11.46
N ARG A 641 21.52 -9.88 12.73
CA ARG A 641 22.37 -8.94 13.44
C ARG A 641 23.84 -9.24 13.11
N LYS A 642 24.46 -8.39 12.30
CA LYS A 642 25.83 -8.54 11.82
C LYS A 642 26.90 -8.22 12.85
N LYS A 643 26.61 -7.40 13.88
CA LYS A 643 27.58 -6.92 14.90
C LYS A 643 27.03 -7.14 16.30
N LEU A 644 27.76 -7.87 17.12
CA LEU A 644 27.49 -8.11 18.55
C LEU A 644 28.47 -7.30 19.40
N LYS A 645 27.99 -6.46 20.28
CA LYS A 645 28.79 -5.69 21.24
C LYS A 645 28.95 -6.48 22.55
N ASN A 646 30.07 -6.29 23.25
CA ASN A 646 30.41 -7.01 24.48
C ASN A 646 30.38 -8.54 24.29
N ALA A 647 30.98 -9.00 23.19
CA ALA A 647 30.93 -10.41 22.79
C ALA A 647 31.93 -11.28 23.53
N ILE A 648 32.92 -10.69 24.20
CA ILE A 648 33.90 -11.34 25.07
C ILE A 648 34.17 -10.45 26.31
N TYR A 649 34.79 -11.05 27.35
CA TYR A 649 35.23 -10.30 28.51
C TYR A 649 36.29 -9.24 28.18
N GLY A 650 36.04 -8.00 28.56
CA GLY A 650 36.89 -6.86 28.22
C GLY A 650 37.87 -6.42 29.31
N GLY A 651 37.94 -7.11 30.42
CA GLY A 651 38.78 -6.70 31.57
C GLY A 651 40.25 -7.10 31.46
N SER A 652 40.67 -7.80 30.39
CA SER A 652 42.05 -8.20 30.12
C SER A 652 42.22 -8.63 28.67
N LYS A 653 43.46 -8.63 28.18
CA LYS A 653 43.82 -9.08 26.84
C LYS A 653 43.51 -10.59 26.69
N LEU A 654 42.93 -10.98 25.56
CA LEU A 654 42.75 -12.38 25.18
C LEU A 654 44.08 -12.92 24.70
N LEU A 655 44.52 -14.02 25.26
CA LEU A 655 45.77 -14.70 24.87
C LEU A 655 45.51 -15.98 24.08
N TYR A 656 44.45 -16.69 24.42
CA TYR A 656 44.12 -17.97 23.78
C TYR A 656 42.64 -18.13 23.61
N ALA A 657 42.24 -18.64 22.45
CA ALA A 657 40.85 -18.96 22.15
C ALA A 657 40.81 -20.27 21.34
N GLN A 658 39.86 -21.13 21.67
CA GLN A 658 39.67 -22.43 21.01
C GLN A 658 38.20 -22.86 21.03
N VAL A 659 37.77 -23.53 19.96
CA VAL A 659 36.47 -24.24 19.93
C VAL A 659 36.63 -25.59 20.62
N LEU A 660 35.78 -25.87 21.59
CA LEU A 660 35.74 -27.13 22.35
C LEU A 660 34.57 -27.98 21.88
N LYS A 661 34.85 -29.08 21.18
CA LYS A 661 33.87 -30.13 20.87
C LYS A 661 33.85 -31.20 21.97
N GLU A 662 34.92 -31.33 22.70
CA GLU A 662 35.12 -32.25 23.85
C GLU A 662 36.03 -31.57 24.88
N ASP A 663 36.05 -32.13 26.11
CA ASP A 663 36.92 -31.62 27.17
C ASP A 663 38.38 -31.94 26.91
N ARG A 664 39.29 -30.97 27.15
CA ARG A 664 40.72 -31.07 26.91
C ARG A 664 41.51 -30.51 28.08
N ASP A 665 42.79 -30.97 28.17
CA ASP A 665 43.72 -30.44 29.13
C ASP A 665 44.47 -29.25 28.57
N ILE A 666 44.37 -28.10 29.25
CA ILE A 666 44.98 -26.82 28.87
C ILE A 666 46.07 -26.46 29.88
N ALA A 667 47.25 -26.12 29.40
CA ALA A 667 48.33 -25.60 30.21
C ALA A 667 48.45 -24.07 30.01
N LEU A 668 48.68 -23.37 31.11
CA LEU A 668 49.04 -21.94 31.12
C LEU A 668 50.29 -21.69 31.96
N ALA A 669 51.17 -20.88 31.44
CA ALA A 669 52.38 -20.44 32.10
C ALA A 669 52.34 -18.98 32.43
N THR A 670 53.01 -18.57 33.51
CA THR A 670 53.05 -17.17 33.93
C THR A 670 54.47 -16.60 33.92
N ASN A 671 54.59 -15.28 33.86
CA ASN A 671 55.84 -14.55 33.90
C ASN A 671 56.67 -14.79 35.18
N ASP A 672 56.07 -15.30 36.26
CA ASP A 672 56.75 -15.65 37.51
C ASP A 672 57.03 -17.17 37.57
N GLN A 673 57.18 -17.83 36.41
CA GLN A 673 57.58 -19.23 36.23
C GLN A 673 56.65 -20.25 36.92
N ARG A 674 55.31 -20.03 36.84
CA ARG A 674 54.30 -20.95 37.30
C ARG A 674 53.58 -21.61 36.12
N LEU A 675 53.40 -22.91 36.20
CA LEU A 675 52.64 -23.69 35.26
C LEU A 675 51.39 -24.27 35.95
N VAL A 676 50.26 -24.15 35.32
CA VAL A 676 49.02 -24.81 35.70
C VAL A 676 48.51 -25.57 34.49
N ASN A 677 48.25 -26.85 34.69
CA ASN A 677 47.51 -27.69 33.78
C ASN A 677 46.11 -27.97 34.36
N PHE A 678 45.07 -27.80 33.61
CA PHE A 678 43.71 -28.08 34.05
C PHE A 678 42.84 -28.63 32.91
N ASN A 679 41.91 -29.51 33.25
CA ASN A 679 40.93 -29.99 32.30
C ASN A 679 39.79 -28.95 32.14
N THR A 680 39.32 -28.73 30.90
CA THR A 680 38.27 -27.76 30.60
C THR A 680 36.92 -28.10 31.24
N SER A 681 36.69 -29.34 31.66
CA SER A 681 35.54 -29.77 32.46
C SER A 681 35.39 -29.03 33.80
N LEU A 682 36.49 -28.47 34.32
CA LEU A 682 36.48 -27.63 35.54
C LEU A 682 35.85 -26.24 35.31
N LEU A 683 35.62 -25.86 34.03
CA LEU A 683 34.98 -24.63 33.64
C LEU A 683 33.50 -24.84 33.34
N ALA A 684 32.62 -24.33 34.17
CA ALA A 684 31.18 -24.38 33.88
C ALA A 684 30.86 -23.56 32.62
N THR A 685 30.19 -24.18 31.64
CA THR A 685 29.72 -23.48 30.42
C THR A 685 28.78 -22.33 30.76
N LYS A 686 29.02 -21.18 30.20
CA LYS A 686 28.21 -19.95 30.34
C LYS A 686 27.46 -19.63 29.06
N THR A 687 26.25 -19.09 29.19
CA THR A 687 25.45 -18.63 28.06
C THR A 687 25.63 -17.09 27.82
N THR A 688 26.24 -16.37 28.78
CA THR A 688 26.51 -14.94 28.69
C THR A 688 27.88 -14.69 28.10
N ASN A 689 27.95 -14.06 26.95
CA ASN A 689 29.18 -13.89 26.16
C ASN A 689 30.23 -13.04 26.86
N SER A 690 29.84 -11.97 27.57
CA SER A 690 30.74 -11.04 28.27
C SER A 690 31.16 -11.48 29.66
N THR A 691 30.90 -12.73 30.05
CA THR A 691 31.23 -13.22 31.36
C THR A 691 32.78 -13.28 31.57
N GLN A 692 33.22 -12.87 32.77
CA GLN A 692 34.66 -12.88 33.11
C GLN A 692 35.24 -14.24 33.43
N GLY A 693 34.42 -15.30 33.53
CA GLY A 693 34.85 -16.64 33.86
C GLY A 693 35.45 -16.81 35.27
N VAL A 694 36.26 -17.83 35.45
CA VAL A 694 36.93 -18.19 36.70
C VAL A 694 38.43 -17.86 36.64
N GLN A 695 39.04 -17.63 37.77
CA GLN A 695 40.47 -17.46 37.85
C GLN A 695 41.11 -18.89 37.73
N ALA A 696 41.91 -19.12 36.70
CA ALA A 696 42.56 -20.40 36.49
C ALA A 696 43.81 -20.56 37.39
N ILE A 697 44.58 -19.49 37.48
CA ILE A 697 45.78 -19.43 38.36
C ILE A 697 45.54 -18.43 39.49
N THR A 698 46.03 -18.72 40.71
CA THR A 698 45.91 -17.84 41.88
C THR A 698 46.50 -16.45 41.59
N LYS A 699 45.67 -15.42 41.81
CA LYS A 699 46.06 -14.02 41.57
C LYS A 699 47.20 -13.58 42.50
N LYS A 700 48.26 -12.94 41.95
CA LYS A 700 49.35 -12.35 42.67
C LYS A 700 49.71 -11.04 42.00
N SER A 701 50.16 -10.06 42.77
CA SER A 701 50.57 -8.75 42.20
C SER A 701 51.69 -8.93 41.19
N GLY A 702 51.53 -8.38 39.98
CA GLY A 702 52.49 -8.47 38.87
C GLY A 702 52.48 -9.80 38.13
N ARG A 703 51.65 -10.77 38.51
CA ARG A 703 51.54 -12.06 37.80
C ARG A 703 50.62 -11.87 36.60
N VAL A 704 51.14 -12.24 35.41
CA VAL A 704 50.39 -12.31 34.16
C VAL A 704 50.67 -13.68 33.49
N VAL A 705 49.70 -14.17 32.75
CA VAL A 705 49.90 -15.36 31.90
C VAL A 705 50.74 -14.92 30.70
N SER A 706 51.81 -15.66 30.43
CA SER A 706 52.72 -15.41 29.31
C SER A 706 52.50 -16.36 28.13
N ALA A 707 52.05 -17.59 28.39
CA ALA A 707 51.77 -18.59 27.35
C ALA A 707 50.58 -19.48 27.73
N VAL A 708 49.83 -19.95 26.73
CA VAL A 708 48.69 -20.90 26.87
C VAL A 708 48.69 -21.81 25.66
N GLY A 709 48.43 -23.10 25.88
CA GLY A 709 48.29 -24.08 24.79
C GLY A 709 47.63 -25.37 25.28
N GLN A 710 47.35 -26.28 24.36
CA GLN A 710 46.93 -27.64 24.70
C GLN A 710 48.15 -28.42 25.22
N VAL A 711 47.92 -29.28 26.22
CA VAL A 711 49.01 -30.06 26.84
C VAL A 711 49.71 -30.97 25.84
N GLU A 712 48.97 -31.50 24.87
CA GLU A 712 49.47 -32.37 23.81
C GLU A 712 50.45 -31.71 22.84
N GLU A 713 50.45 -30.35 22.78
CA GLU A 713 51.30 -29.55 21.91
C GLU A 713 52.71 -29.29 22.53
N PHE A 714 52.90 -29.68 23.80
CA PHE A 714 54.16 -29.39 24.50
C PHE A 714 55.19 -30.52 24.36
N VAL A 715 56.38 -30.14 23.97
CA VAL A 715 57.51 -31.10 23.88
C VAL A 715 58.00 -31.48 25.27
N GLY A 716 57.92 -32.78 25.60
CA GLY A 716 58.31 -33.29 26.91
C GLY A 716 57.33 -33.09 28.04
N ALA A 717 56.06 -32.86 27.74
CA ALA A 717 54.98 -32.53 28.67
C ALA A 717 54.65 -33.65 29.66
N ASP A 718 54.94 -34.92 29.33
CA ASP A 718 54.49 -36.09 30.12
C ASP A 718 54.92 -36.05 31.60
N ALA A 719 56.11 -35.52 31.89
CA ALA A 719 56.61 -35.42 33.26
C ALA A 719 55.93 -34.32 34.10
N TYR A 720 55.36 -33.31 33.45
CA TYR A 720 54.75 -32.12 34.08
C TYR A 720 53.24 -32.15 34.08
N VAL A 721 52.63 -32.89 33.17
CA VAL A 721 51.18 -32.98 32.97
C VAL A 721 50.49 -33.52 34.22
N GLU A 722 50.95 -34.66 34.75
CA GLU A 722 50.37 -35.24 35.96
C GLU A 722 50.73 -34.45 37.23
N LYS A 723 51.98 -33.97 37.34
CA LYS A 723 52.49 -33.29 38.53
C LYS A 723 51.83 -31.93 38.79
N PHE A 724 51.41 -31.20 37.73
CA PHE A 724 50.90 -29.84 37.84
C PHE A 724 49.41 -29.73 37.48
N ARG A 725 48.71 -30.86 37.35
CA ARG A 725 47.30 -30.94 37.06
C ARG A 725 46.46 -30.44 38.25
N ALA A 726 45.63 -29.48 37.97
CA ALA A 726 44.73 -28.90 38.96
C ALA A 726 43.43 -29.68 39.05
N GLU A 727 43.03 -30.08 40.25
CA GLU A 727 41.72 -30.71 40.52
C GLU A 727 40.62 -29.68 40.73
N ARG A 728 41.00 -28.41 41.00
CA ARG A 728 40.07 -27.28 41.20
C ARG A 728 40.74 -25.98 40.82
N LEU A 729 39.95 -25.01 40.44
CA LEU A 729 40.36 -23.64 40.10
C LEU A 729 39.86 -22.64 41.15
N PRO A 730 40.68 -21.63 41.56
CA PRO A 730 42.02 -21.33 41.08
C PRO A 730 43.10 -22.27 41.68
N SER A 731 44.14 -22.58 40.91
CA SER A 731 45.29 -23.34 41.36
C SER A 731 46.50 -22.42 41.61
N ALA A 732 47.36 -22.80 42.55
CA ALA A 732 48.60 -22.05 42.79
C ALA A 732 49.68 -22.29 41.71
N GLY A 733 49.50 -23.35 40.94
CA GLY A 733 50.47 -23.83 39.94
C GLY A 733 51.73 -24.38 40.52
N GLY A 734 52.47 -25.13 39.69
CA GLY A 734 53.81 -25.63 39.97
C GLY A 734 54.90 -24.62 39.53
N SER A 735 56.06 -24.66 40.20
CA SER A 735 57.20 -23.83 39.80
C SER A 735 58.04 -24.58 38.78
N LEU A 736 58.39 -23.91 37.67
CA LEU A 736 59.29 -24.43 36.61
C LEU A 736 60.58 -23.59 36.60
N LYS A 737 61.64 -24.24 36.12
CA LYS A 737 62.87 -23.50 35.79
C LYS A 737 62.66 -22.73 34.47
N GLU A 738 63.41 -21.65 34.27
CA GLU A 738 63.30 -20.79 33.08
C GLU A 738 63.61 -21.57 31.79
N GLU A 739 64.58 -22.47 31.84
CA GLU A 739 64.96 -23.35 30.71
C GLU A 739 63.81 -24.26 30.30
N ASP A 740 63.08 -24.87 31.28
CA ASP A 740 61.94 -25.73 31.02
C ASP A 740 60.76 -24.94 30.41
N MET A 741 60.55 -23.69 30.82
CA MET A 741 59.56 -22.79 30.29
C MET A 741 59.76 -22.47 28.81
N LYS A 742 61.00 -22.18 28.43
CA LYS A 742 61.37 -21.86 27.04
C LYS A 742 61.16 -23.10 26.14
N THR A 743 61.56 -24.26 26.60
CA THR A 743 61.43 -25.50 25.85
C THR A 743 59.96 -25.95 25.68
N LEU A 744 59.12 -25.80 26.72
CA LEU A 744 57.71 -26.23 26.70
C LEU A 744 56.81 -25.34 25.82
N PHE A 745 57.14 -24.07 25.69
CA PHE A 745 56.26 -23.12 24.98
C PHE A 745 56.90 -22.54 23.71
N ASP A 746 58.10 -23.01 23.36
CA ASP A 746 58.84 -22.53 22.19
C ASP A 746 58.93 -20.97 22.09
N LEU A 747 59.22 -20.36 23.24
CA LEU A 747 59.22 -18.92 23.42
C LEU A 747 60.32 -18.16 22.68
N ASP A 748 61.26 -18.89 22.07
CA ASP A 748 62.40 -18.37 21.29
C ASP A 748 62.26 -18.60 19.77
N ALA A 749 61.09 -19.12 19.25
CA ALA A 749 60.84 -19.34 17.85
C ALA A 749 60.16 -18.15 17.14
#